data_084d2239d195165c7d04555838a0d763
#
_entry.id   084d2239d195165c7d04555838a0d763
#
_cell.length_a   1.000
_cell.length_b   1.000
_cell.length_c   1.000
_cell.angle_alpha   90.00
_cell.angle_beta   90.00
_cell.angle_gamma   90.00
#
_symmetry.space_group_name_H-M   'P 1'
#
loop_
_entity.id
_entity.type
_entity.pdbx_description
1 polymer ?
#
loop_
_entity_poly.entity_id
_entity_poly.type
_entity_poly.pdbx_seq_one_letter_code
_entity_poly.pdbx_strand_id
1 'polypeptide(L)'
;MYNRSDGFDTFAHTSGLERDFIERELSAVYQNKLNKGDLGAVRRGELPCVYSQCALRSGRTAQSCTTYLPLDYTGERSSYLTHTLILEDDERKRLFFDKDAFIFNSEMFVKDISSFNITSPTALPDSNYPALEYVSCGGSTEDIVKKYSEETLKAFIFATLSVLKGKGKNVYFRLPYPDAALSDAALDFINRIAAVIPYDMRQELSFVTYVTDLSQYPNCKLKCISDACGEATGSRNVYIDLQTNMVSGISEDEISSNRTLVNFFYMLLESKEIRDEFLAYMENAASVMPALASPTLKVLSELVFLFCAVCGSFAEDAILPNDARVYEFFCIYEKYREVLSEEYRRTAYKCLERYPRAHEAIPKNIFAKLTKLYAAECRSAKRVAMNSVLELIHTDIMREKLFVFIRANYASEDEDIKAVVNADLCRVFYGGFLQPQILEFFSANFEGAPDETKDMILDKVLLTIRTTSVQNKIIDFLYKHYNNMNEAERARIYDTFFEMLPECDALSVSLCALVDAHIETEGDALRQSVNSRIAAALEADYRKKEHLLMPVLASGKGYCRDRVIGLALGEWSARKIYSEYIEHLEAKKIVEKTEEVAYILSAEHFDNAICEKLIGILPSVYSTNVEKVSLYGWLDTDGVFAQKLGDEYLGAVREKIIYPAVKDRLFDVFKTEYGKEGMQRVKEYCKESRALVDTDGYRAICTFEELVGAIEAKTADKAIELVCDMERLGASAKAVAAYLRAFVYDGSSSDAEKNMLCELSARFISNDLALDEVYSAYKQIYTQQYLIDHGSKADPRKADTEGAGRSIGLLWKHLVAIAAQSKEASDRLSAATTSLESAISRFIGDYGKGAERFIEQNMQNRPECFASCFANASAKAKAQSGGFFAKLFGKK
;
A
#
# COMPACT_ATOMS: atom_id res chain seq x y z
N MET A 1 46.84 22.06 -35.11
CA MET A 1 47.26 23.38 -34.76
C MET A 1 48.61 23.39 -34.09
N TYR A 2 49.50 24.23 -34.48
CA TYR A 2 50.85 24.36 -33.91
C TYR A 2 50.97 25.73 -33.25
N ASN A 3 51.05 25.77 -31.92
CA ASN A 3 51.47 26.99 -31.22
C ASN A 3 52.99 26.94 -31.03
N ARG A 4 53.74 28.01 -31.43
CA ARG A 4 55.21 28.05 -31.30
C ARG A 4 55.72 27.87 -29.89
N SER A 5 54.92 28.11 -28.83
CA SER A 5 55.28 27.85 -27.44
C SER A 5 54.99 26.44 -26.92
N ASP A 6 53.89 25.79 -27.34
CA ASP A 6 53.40 24.53 -26.76
C ASP A 6 53.25 23.38 -27.79
N GLY A 7 53.52 23.63 -29.10
CA GLY A 7 53.59 22.62 -30.13
C GLY A 7 52.29 22.30 -30.87
N PHE A 8 51.13 22.83 -30.48
CA PHE A 8 49.86 22.63 -31.16
C PHE A 8 49.02 23.92 -31.24
N ASP A 9 48.34 24.16 -32.36
CA ASP A 9 47.47 25.30 -32.53
C ASP A 9 46.25 25.00 -33.45
N THR A 10 45.06 25.73 -33.39
CA THR A 10 43.89 25.60 -34.24
C THR A 10 44.17 26.17 -35.62
N PHE A 11 44.12 25.38 -36.66
CA PHE A 11 44.36 25.90 -38.03
C PHE A 11 43.05 26.19 -38.79
N ALA A 12 41.91 25.63 -38.34
CA ALA A 12 40.59 25.91 -38.87
C ALA A 12 39.52 25.83 -37.78
N HIS A 13 38.54 26.72 -37.84
CA HIS A 13 37.33 26.65 -37.00
C HIS A 13 36.16 27.30 -37.72
N THR A 14 34.93 26.96 -37.35
CA THR A 14 33.72 27.65 -37.83
C THR A 14 33.71 29.10 -37.39
N SER A 15 33.11 29.98 -38.20
CA SER A 15 33.10 31.42 -37.96
C SER A 15 32.40 31.80 -36.64
N GLY A 16 31.48 30.99 -36.16
CA GLY A 16 30.72 31.17 -34.89
C GLY A 16 31.47 30.80 -33.61
N LEU A 17 32.68 30.19 -33.71
CA LEU A 17 33.45 29.80 -32.53
C LEU A 17 34.47 30.89 -32.15
N GLU A 18 34.30 31.43 -30.94
CA GLU A 18 35.24 32.38 -30.39
C GLU A 18 36.57 31.71 -30.00
N ARG A 19 37.69 32.38 -30.24
CA ARG A 19 39.01 31.88 -29.90
C ARG A 19 39.15 31.55 -28.40
N ASP A 20 38.60 32.41 -27.54
CA ASP A 20 38.59 32.20 -26.10
C ASP A 20 37.87 30.88 -25.69
N PHE A 21 36.79 30.54 -26.40
CA PHE A 21 36.09 29.26 -26.19
C PHE A 21 37.02 28.10 -26.56
N ILE A 22 37.66 28.17 -27.71
CA ILE A 22 38.57 27.12 -28.18
C ILE A 22 39.71 26.90 -27.17
N GLU A 23 40.34 27.97 -26.72
CA GLU A 23 41.46 27.87 -25.77
C GLU A 23 41.05 27.37 -24.39
N ARG A 24 39.91 27.79 -23.86
CA ARG A 24 39.45 27.41 -22.49
C ARG A 24 38.75 26.07 -22.41
N GLU A 25 37.94 25.73 -23.41
CA GLU A 25 37.07 24.55 -23.37
C GLU A 25 37.70 23.38 -24.10
N LEU A 26 38.32 23.61 -25.28
CA LEU A 26 38.81 22.52 -26.12
C LEU A 26 40.26 22.14 -25.84
N SER A 27 41.08 23.01 -25.23
CA SER A 27 42.46 22.66 -24.89
C SER A 27 42.61 21.40 -24.06
N ALA A 28 41.63 21.11 -23.16
CA ALA A 28 41.62 19.91 -22.35
C ALA A 28 41.26 18.64 -23.15
N VAL A 29 40.55 18.78 -24.29
CA VAL A 29 40.21 17.67 -25.20
C VAL A 29 41.40 17.21 -26.01
N TYR A 30 42.37 18.09 -26.28
CA TYR A 30 43.54 17.84 -27.17
C TYR A 30 44.77 17.31 -26.44
N GLN A 31 44.76 17.12 -25.13
CA GLN A 31 45.93 16.61 -24.38
C GLN A 31 46.15 15.12 -24.62
N ASN A 32 46.52 14.77 -25.82
CA ASN A 32 46.94 13.40 -26.17
C ASN A 32 48.48 13.37 -26.28
N LYS A 33 49.13 12.96 -25.21
CA LYS A 33 50.58 12.75 -25.22
C LYS A 33 50.86 11.34 -25.72
N LEU A 34 51.41 11.24 -26.94
CA LEU A 34 51.94 9.97 -27.43
C LEU A 34 53.14 9.57 -26.57
N ASN A 35 53.17 8.33 -26.14
CA ASN A 35 54.30 7.73 -25.48
C ASN A 35 55.45 7.52 -26.45
N LYS A 36 56.69 7.51 -25.99
CA LYS A 36 57.89 7.31 -26.85
C LYS A 36 57.83 6.01 -27.65
N GLY A 37 57.16 4.93 -27.11
CA GLY A 37 56.95 3.70 -27.83
C GLY A 37 56.02 3.77 -29.02
N ASP A 38 55.00 4.68 -28.96
CA ASP A 38 53.98 4.81 -29.98
C ASP A 38 54.51 5.52 -31.24
N LEU A 39 55.58 6.28 -31.12
CA LEU A 39 56.20 7.00 -32.27
C LEU A 39 56.60 6.08 -33.42
N GLY A 40 57.06 4.83 -33.12
CA GLY A 40 57.36 3.85 -34.12
C GLY A 40 56.12 3.38 -34.90
N ALA A 41 55.03 3.10 -34.18
CA ALA A 41 53.76 2.71 -34.75
C ALA A 41 53.08 3.84 -35.55
N VAL A 42 53.16 5.07 -35.09
CA VAL A 42 52.71 6.27 -35.82
C VAL A 42 53.42 6.38 -37.17
N ARG A 43 54.75 6.21 -37.20
CA ARG A 43 55.55 6.30 -38.45
C ARG A 43 55.20 5.18 -39.43
N ARG A 44 54.74 4.03 -38.97
CA ARG A 44 54.28 2.93 -39.82
C ARG A 44 52.78 3.02 -40.20
N GLY A 45 52.06 4.01 -39.65
CA GLY A 45 50.64 4.12 -39.86
C GLY A 45 49.81 3.00 -39.20
N GLU A 46 50.31 2.43 -38.10
CA GLU A 46 49.70 1.28 -37.40
C GLU A 46 48.72 1.70 -36.29
N LEU A 47 48.72 2.97 -35.87
CA LEU A 47 47.79 3.46 -34.85
C LEU A 47 46.44 3.80 -35.48
N PRO A 48 45.32 3.41 -34.80
CA PRO A 48 44.00 3.74 -35.29
C PRO A 48 43.65 5.21 -35.08
N CYS A 49 42.64 5.72 -35.77
CA CYS A 49 41.97 6.94 -35.39
C CYS A 49 41.39 6.81 -34.00
N VAL A 50 41.47 7.85 -33.16
CA VAL A 50 40.92 7.86 -31.82
C VAL A 50 39.69 8.73 -31.82
N TYR A 51 38.55 8.10 -31.50
CA TYR A 51 37.27 8.80 -31.33
C TYR A 51 37.04 9.11 -29.86
N SER A 52 36.56 10.32 -29.56
CA SER A 52 36.25 10.69 -28.19
C SER A 52 35.01 11.57 -28.13
N GLN A 53 34.25 11.43 -27.04
CA GLN A 53 33.12 12.28 -26.71
C GLN A 53 33.22 12.73 -25.26
N CYS A 54 33.06 14.02 -24.99
CA CYS A 54 33.00 14.53 -23.64
C CYS A 54 32.11 15.78 -23.53
N ALA A 55 31.55 16.00 -22.35
CA ALA A 55 30.88 17.25 -22.04
C ALA A 55 31.89 18.35 -21.78
N LEU A 56 31.63 19.54 -22.33
CA LEU A 56 32.40 20.75 -22.09
C LEU A 56 31.84 21.52 -20.87
N ARG A 57 32.64 22.44 -20.32
CA ARG A 57 32.18 23.25 -19.17
C ARG A 57 31.00 24.17 -19.52
N SER A 58 30.90 24.56 -20.79
CA SER A 58 29.75 25.31 -21.35
C SER A 58 28.43 24.51 -21.38
N GLY A 59 28.45 23.23 -21.07
CA GLY A 59 27.32 22.34 -21.24
C GLY A 59 27.15 21.72 -22.61
N ARG A 60 27.91 22.18 -23.61
CA ARG A 60 27.97 21.60 -24.96
C ARG A 60 28.68 20.25 -24.95
N THR A 61 28.52 19.46 -25.98
CA THR A 61 29.21 18.17 -26.17
C THR A 61 30.26 18.36 -27.30
N ALA A 62 31.51 17.96 -27.02
CA ALA A 62 32.54 17.84 -28.03
C ALA A 62 32.68 16.38 -28.46
N GLN A 63 32.55 16.11 -29.75
CA GLN A 63 32.92 14.84 -30.40
C GLN A 63 34.19 15.07 -31.21
N SER A 64 35.21 14.22 -31.01
CA SER A 64 36.49 14.43 -31.66
C SER A 64 37.02 13.16 -32.32
N CYS A 65 37.63 13.32 -33.47
CA CYS A 65 38.45 12.28 -34.12
C CYS A 65 39.90 12.75 -34.16
N THR A 66 40.79 11.98 -33.55
CA THR A 66 42.24 12.24 -33.60
C THR A 66 42.89 11.20 -34.50
N THR A 67 43.51 11.66 -35.58
CA THR A 67 44.28 10.84 -36.51
C THR A 67 45.77 11.10 -36.28
N TYR A 68 46.54 10.03 -36.15
CA TYR A 68 47.97 10.13 -35.99
C TYR A 68 48.61 10.26 -37.38
N LEU A 69 49.45 11.32 -37.51
CA LEU A 69 50.15 11.61 -38.77
C LEU A 69 51.57 11.17 -38.66
N PRO A 70 52.07 10.33 -39.61
CA PRO A 70 53.46 9.87 -39.61
C PRO A 70 54.44 11.07 -39.73
N LEU A 71 54.04 12.05 -40.47
CA LEU A 71 54.76 13.31 -40.62
C LEU A 71 53.83 14.51 -40.37
N ASP A 72 54.35 15.54 -39.71
CA ASP A 72 53.67 16.82 -39.55
C ASP A 72 53.71 17.57 -40.89
N TYR A 73 53.17 18.80 -40.89
CA TYR A 73 53.19 19.67 -42.10
C TYR A 73 54.61 20.10 -42.51
N THR A 74 55.59 19.94 -41.62
CA THR A 74 57.01 20.24 -41.96
C THR A 74 57.69 19.02 -42.63
N GLY A 75 57.07 17.83 -42.55
CA GLY A 75 57.63 16.57 -43.04
C GLY A 75 58.74 16.00 -42.14
N GLU A 76 58.95 16.53 -40.93
CA GLU A 76 60.06 16.13 -40.05
C GLU A 76 59.66 15.29 -38.86
N ARG A 77 58.44 15.47 -38.36
CA ARG A 77 57.99 14.87 -37.07
C ARG A 77 56.67 14.20 -37.19
N SER A 78 56.49 13.12 -36.39
CA SER A 78 55.17 12.53 -36.17
C SER A 78 54.31 13.53 -35.37
N SER A 79 53.02 13.65 -35.76
CA SER A 79 52.07 14.56 -35.17
C SER A 79 50.68 13.93 -35.12
N TYR A 80 49.67 14.68 -34.79
CA TYR A 80 48.29 14.27 -34.90
C TYR A 80 47.40 15.41 -35.31
N LEU A 81 46.33 15.05 -36.03
CA LEU A 81 45.20 15.90 -36.40
C LEU A 81 44.04 15.58 -35.51
N THR A 82 43.44 16.59 -34.88
CA THR A 82 42.15 16.39 -34.18
C THR A 82 41.09 17.25 -34.82
N HIS A 83 40.06 16.64 -35.36
CA HIS A 83 38.86 17.29 -35.80
C HIS A 83 37.79 17.15 -34.73
N THR A 84 37.17 18.29 -34.32
CA THR A 84 36.19 18.32 -33.25
C THR A 84 34.88 18.94 -33.74
N LEU A 85 33.80 18.25 -33.55
CA LEU A 85 32.43 18.75 -33.70
C LEU A 85 31.93 19.18 -32.34
N ILE A 86 31.37 20.39 -32.27
CA ILE A 86 30.74 20.91 -31.05
C ILE A 86 29.24 20.88 -31.27
N LEU A 87 28.58 20.06 -30.53
CA LEU A 87 27.14 19.86 -30.63
C LEU A 87 26.41 20.86 -29.74
N GLU A 88 25.53 21.66 -30.32
CA GLU A 88 24.59 22.54 -29.63
C GLU A 88 23.41 21.70 -29.07
N ASP A 89 22.64 22.29 -28.15
CA ASP A 89 21.58 21.57 -27.47
C ASP A 89 20.53 20.96 -28.40
N ASP A 90 20.13 21.64 -29.45
CA ASP A 90 19.14 21.14 -30.41
C ASP A 90 19.72 20.04 -31.30
N GLU A 91 20.99 20.11 -31.66
CA GLU A 91 21.68 19.05 -32.40
C GLU A 91 21.88 17.83 -31.54
N ARG A 92 22.24 18.02 -30.26
CA ARG A 92 22.34 16.93 -29.30
C ARG A 92 21.03 16.19 -29.14
N LYS A 93 19.93 16.94 -28.95
CA LYS A 93 18.60 16.32 -28.83
C LYS A 93 18.29 15.49 -30.06
N ARG A 94 18.50 16.02 -31.23
CA ARG A 94 18.28 15.29 -32.49
C ARG A 94 19.11 14.02 -32.59
N LEU A 95 20.40 14.09 -32.28
CA LEU A 95 21.34 12.96 -32.36
C LEU A 95 21.05 11.84 -31.33
N PHE A 96 20.74 12.23 -30.10
CA PHE A 96 20.57 11.26 -28.99
C PHE A 96 19.16 10.73 -28.86
N PHE A 97 18.15 11.40 -29.43
CA PHE A 97 16.76 10.95 -29.42
C PHE A 97 16.36 10.10 -30.62
N ASP A 98 17.18 10.01 -31.65
CA ASP A 98 16.94 9.08 -32.75
C ASP A 98 17.29 7.66 -32.33
N LYS A 99 16.29 6.77 -32.39
CA LYS A 99 16.40 5.38 -31.92
C LYS A 99 17.45 4.57 -32.64
N ASP A 100 17.59 4.83 -33.93
CA ASP A 100 18.42 4.06 -34.86
C ASP A 100 19.71 4.74 -35.23
N ALA A 101 19.97 5.96 -34.70
CA ALA A 101 21.19 6.69 -34.98
C ALA A 101 22.33 6.32 -34.04
N PHE A 102 23.54 6.33 -34.59
CA PHE A 102 24.74 6.26 -33.77
C PHE A 102 24.85 7.52 -32.93
N ILE A 103 25.28 7.38 -31.67
CA ILE A 103 25.64 8.53 -30.83
C ILE A 103 26.90 9.22 -31.35
N PHE A 104 27.68 8.56 -32.20
CA PHE A 104 28.90 9.04 -32.78
C PHE A 104 29.07 8.47 -34.20
N ASN A 105 29.10 9.36 -35.21
CA ASN A 105 29.34 8.95 -36.60
C ASN A 105 30.80 9.29 -37.00
N SER A 106 31.64 8.27 -37.15
CA SER A 106 33.06 8.41 -37.48
C SER A 106 33.35 8.96 -38.89
N GLU A 107 32.35 8.91 -39.82
CA GLU A 107 32.49 9.36 -41.19
C GLU A 107 32.42 10.89 -41.33
N MET A 108 31.86 11.56 -40.34
CA MET A 108 31.73 13.02 -40.32
C MET A 108 33.06 13.74 -40.03
N PHE A 109 34.11 13.01 -39.72
CA PHE A 109 35.38 13.62 -39.31
C PHE A 109 36.38 13.64 -40.42
N VAL A 110 37.05 14.78 -40.56
CA VAL A 110 38.21 14.96 -41.44
C VAL A 110 39.38 14.22 -40.81
N LYS A 111 39.98 13.28 -41.55
CA LYS A 111 41.10 12.43 -41.13
C LYS A 111 42.41 12.78 -41.81
N ASP A 112 42.42 13.69 -42.79
CA ASP A 112 43.59 14.12 -43.56
C ASP A 112 43.70 15.65 -43.60
N ILE A 113 44.90 16.14 -43.49
CA ILE A 113 45.20 17.56 -43.51
C ILE A 113 45.48 18.13 -44.90
N SER A 114 45.57 17.29 -45.94
CA SER A 114 45.96 17.70 -47.29
C SER A 114 45.01 18.72 -47.93
N SER A 115 43.76 18.77 -47.47
CA SER A 115 42.73 19.69 -47.96
C SER A 115 42.76 21.09 -47.28
N PHE A 116 43.63 21.30 -46.30
CA PHE A 116 43.66 22.56 -45.53
C PHE A 116 44.96 23.34 -45.72
N ASN A 117 44.86 24.65 -45.72
CA ASN A 117 46.03 25.53 -45.65
C ASN A 117 46.49 25.74 -44.21
N ILE A 118 47.55 25.07 -43.82
CA ILE A 118 48.03 25.00 -42.42
C ILE A 118 48.81 26.24 -42.01
N THR A 119 49.24 27.04 -42.95
CA THR A 119 50.11 28.19 -42.68
C THR A 119 49.39 29.43 -42.13
N SER A 120 48.06 29.48 -42.24
CA SER A 120 47.24 30.58 -41.75
C SER A 120 46.01 30.06 -41.11
N PRO A 121 45.85 30.17 -39.76
CA PRO A 121 44.57 29.80 -39.10
C PRO A 121 43.45 30.61 -39.75
N THR A 122 42.45 29.89 -40.29
CA THR A 122 41.34 30.50 -41.02
C THR A 122 40.02 30.14 -40.41
N ALA A 123 39.17 31.14 -40.14
CA ALA A 123 37.76 30.88 -39.88
C ALA A 123 37.09 30.44 -41.19
N LEU A 124 36.58 29.24 -41.26
CA LEU A 124 35.91 28.70 -42.43
C LEU A 124 34.43 29.07 -42.41
N PRO A 125 33.82 29.42 -43.56
CA PRO A 125 32.36 29.57 -43.64
C PRO A 125 31.66 28.28 -43.26
N ASP A 126 30.51 28.41 -42.59
CA ASP A 126 29.69 27.24 -42.16
C ASP A 126 29.27 26.31 -43.34
N SER A 127 29.20 26.89 -44.58
CA SER A 127 28.90 26.12 -45.81
C SER A 127 30.00 25.10 -46.19
N ASN A 128 31.18 25.19 -45.60
CA ASN A 128 32.29 24.26 -45.88
C ASN A 128 32.27 23.00 -45.00
N TYR A 129 31.30 22.90 -44.07
CA TYR A 129 31.15 21.74 -43.23
C TYR A 129 29.99 20.90 -43.71
N PRO A 130 30.13 19.56 -43.74
CA PRO A 130 29.01 18.69 -44.05
C PRO A 130 27.89 18.88 -43.01
N ALA A 131 26.66 18.87 -43.49
CA ALA A 131 25.52 18.76 -42.57
C ALA A 131 25.69 17.51 -41.71
N LEU A 132 25.31 17.60 -40.43
CA LEU A 132 25.29 16.43 -39.55
C LEU A 132 24.28 15.40 -40.11
N GLU A 133 24.79 14.30 -40.70
CA GLU A 133 23.97 13.23 -41.21
C GLU A 133 23.89 12.12 -40.17
N TYR A 134 22.68 11.55 -40.04
CA TYR A 134 22.45 10.38 -39.17
C TYR A 134 22.77 9.10 -39.94
N VAL A 135 23.57 8.26 -39.34
CA VAL A 135 23.80 6.90 -39.84
C VAL A 135 23.13 5.93 -38.87
N SER A 136 22.18 5.11 -39.40
CA SER A 136 21.57 4.06 -38.58
C SER A 136 22.61 3.02 -38.11
N CYS A 137 22.44 2.48 -36.92
CA CYS A 137 23.27 1.39 -36.44
C CYS A 137 23.13 0.19 -37.36
N GLY A 138 24.13 -0.08 -38.21
CA GLY A 138 24.09 -1.15 -39.20
C GLY A 138 24.14 -2.60 -38.65
N GLY A 139 24.14 -2.80 -37.33
CA GLY A 139 24.21 -4.09 -36.68
C GLY A 139 23.28 -4.24 -35.52
N SER A 140 22.83 -5.47 -35.21
CA SER A 140 21.99 -5.76 -34.06
C SER A 140 22.80 -5.65 -32.76
N THR A 141 22.15 -5.16 -31.69
CA THR A 141 22.72 -5.22 -30.33
C THR A 141 22.93 -6.65 -29.85
N GLU A 142 22.17 -7.60 -30.40
CA GLU A 142 22.33 -9.03 -30.12
C GLU A 142 23.70 -9.60 -30.50
N ASP A 143 24.40 -8.93 -31.41
CA ASP A 143 25.72 -9.39 -31.84
C ASP A 143 26.77 -9.30 -30.74
N ILE A 144 26.69 -8.28 -29.85
CA ILE A 144 27.59 -8.22 -28.71
C ILE A 144 27.24 -9.25 -27.64
N VAL A 145 25.95 -9.58 -27.47
CA VAL A 145 25.51 -10.64 -26.56
C VAL A 145 26.04 -11.99 -26.98
N LYS A 146 26.08 -12.29 -28.28
CA LYS A 146 26.65 -13.54 -28.84
C LYS A 146 28.18 -13.60 -28.72
N LYS A 147 28.84 -12.45 -28.67
CA LYS A 147 30.29 -12.33 -28.74
C LYS A 147 30.98 -12.30 -27.39
N TYR A 148 30.37 -11.69 -26.37
CA TYR A 148 30.99 -11.49 -25.06
C TYR A 148 30.21 -12.25 -23.96
N SER A 149 30.87 -12.54 -22.83
CA SER A 149 30.20 -13.24 -21.73
C SER A 149 29.13 -12.35 -21.09
N GLU A 150 28.05 -12.95 -20.66
CA GLU A 150 26.92 -12.32 -19.98
C GLU A 150 27.38 -11.53 -18.74
N GLU A 151 28.22 -12.16 -17.89
CA GLU A 151 28.70 -11.55 -16.65
C GLU A 151 29.54 -10.30 -16.93
N THR A 152 30.41 -10.35 -17.93
CA THR A 152 31.26 -9.22 -18.29
C THR A 152 30.46 -8.08 -18.91
N LEU A 153 29.49 -8.40 -19.77
CA LEU A 153 28.57 -7.38 -20.31
C LEU A 153 27.72 -6.74 -19.22
N LYS A 154 27.21 -7.51 -18.27
CA LYS A 154 26.46 -7.00 -17.12
C LYS A 154 27.32 -6.08 -16.24
N ALA A 155 28.57 -6.45 -15.99
CA ALA A 155 29.51 -5.60 -15.27
C ALA A 155 29.78 -4.30 -16.03
N PHE A 156 29.92 -4.36 -17.36
CA PHE A 156 30.13 -3.16 -18.20
C PHE A 156 28.90 -2.25 -18.20
N ILE A 157 27.71 -2.77 -18.34
CA ILE A 157 26.45 -2.03 -18.24
C ILE A 157 26.37 -1.30 -16.88
N PHE A 158 26.58 -2.04 -15.78
CA PHE A 158 26.54 -1.46 -14.43
C PHE A 158 27.59 -0.34 -14.26
N ALA A 159 28.81 -0.59 -14.74
CA ALA A 159 29.88 0.41 -14.70
C ALA A 159 29.51 1.67 -15.48
N THR A 160 28.96 1.52 -16.69
CA THR A 160 28.53 2.63 -17.55
C THR A 160 27.42 3.43 -16.90
N LEU A 161 26.36 2.79 -16.38
CA LEU A 161 25.27 3.46 -15.67
C LEU A 161 25.76 4.17 -14.41
N SER A 162 26.72 3.58 -13.70
CA SER A 162 27.30 4.18 -12.49
C SER A 162 28.13 5.43 -12.79
N VAL A 163 28.86 5.43 -13.92
CA VAL A 163 29.66 6.57 -14.39
C VAL A 163 28.77 7.73 -14.81
N LEU A 164 27.70 7.46 -15.54
CA LEU A 164 26.72 8.48 -15.94
C LEU A 164 26.16 9.25 -14.75
N LYS A 165 26.13 8.65 -13.56
CA LYS A 165 25.61 9.26 -12.33
C LYS A 165 26.69 9.78 -11.36
N GLY A 166 27.86 10.08 -11.86
CA GLY A 166 28.85 10.91 -11.17
C GLY A 166 29.57 10.28 -9.99
N LYS A 167 29.60 8.94 -9.86
CA LYS A 167 30.30 8.27 -8.75
C LYS A 167 31.82 8.19 -8.86
N GLY A 168 32.42 9.04 -9.70
CA GLY A 168 33.85 9.36 -9.67
C GLY A 168 34.84 8.27 -10.12
N LYS A 169 34.37 7.06 -10.50
CA LYS A 169 35.22 6.01 -11.05
C LYS A 169 35.39 6.19 -12.56
N ASN A 170 36.58 5.90 -13.08
CA ASN A 170 36.78 5.75 -14.52
C ASN A 170 36.64 4.28 -14.90
N VAL A 171 36.05 4.00 -16.05
CA VAL A 171 35.91 2.64 -16.59
C VAL A 171 36.92 2.47 -17.70
N TYR A 172 37.83 1.54 -17.48
CA TYR A 172 38.81 1.11 -18.48
C TYR A 172 38.37 -0.27 -18.99
N PHE A 173 38.33 -0.40 -20.32
CA PHE A 173 37.94 -1.68 -20.88
C PHE A 173 38.82 -2.09 -22.03
N ARG A 174 38.96 -3.40 -22.23
CA ARG A 174 39.72 -3.99 -23.31
C ARG A 174 38.83 -4.85 -24.18
N LEU A 175 39.03 -4.80 -25.48
CA LEU A 175 38.35 -5.61 -26.48
C LEU A 175 39.32 -6.58 -27.17
N PRO A 176 38.90 -7.75 -27.65
CA PRO A 176 39.72 -8.75 -28.32
C PRO A 176 40.04 -8.34 -29.79
N TYR A 177 40.70 -7.20 -29.99
CA TYR A 177 41.06 -6.68 -31.29
C TYR A 177 42.47 -6.14 -31.28
N PRO A 178 43.20 -6.28 -32.41
CA PRO A 178 44.51 -5.66 -32.55
C PRO A 178 44.36 -4.12 -32.56
N ASP A 179 45.40 -3.41 -32.13
CA ASP A 179 45.41 -1.94 -32.01
C ASP A 179 44.86 -1.21 -33.24
N ALA A 180 45.20 -1.65 -34.43
CA ALA A 180 44.74 -1.01 -35.68
C ALA A 180 43.20 -1.03 -35.87
N ALA A 181 42.54 -2.05 -35.35
CA ALA A 181 41.09 -2.22 -35.45
C ALA A 181 40.36 -1.87 -34.13
N LEU A 182 41.13 -1.62 -33.06
CA LEU A 182 40.58 -1.51 -31.70
C LEU A 182 39.64 -0.31 -31.58
N SER A 183 40.01 0.82 -32.16
CA SER A 183 39.20 2.06 -32.01
C SER A 183 37.83 1.96 -32.69
N ASP A 184 37.76 1.41 -33.89
CA ASP A 184 36.52 1.25 -34.63
C ASP A 184 35.64 0.20 -33.94
N ALA A 185 36.25 -0.90 -33.46
CA ALA A 185 35.52 -1.93 -32.68
C ALA A 185 35.02 -1.37 -31.36
N ALA A 186 35.79 -0.51 -30.68
CA ALA A 186 35.36 0.14 -29.45
C ALA A 186 34.22 1.14 -29.68
N LEU A 187 34.27 1.89 -30.81
CA LEU A 187 33.17 2.77 -31.17
C LEU A 187 31.89 2.02 -31.46
N ASP A 188 31.94 0.94 -32.23
CA ASP A 188 30.79 0.08 -32.50
C ASP A 188 30.24 -0.51 -31.19
N PHE A 189 31.09 -1.01 -30.30
CA PHE A 189 30.70 -1.55 -29.00
C PHE A 189 30.00 -0.49 -28.12
N ILE A 190 30.59 0.71 -28.01
CA ILE A 190 30.02 1.82 -27.23
C ILE A 190 28.67 2.25 -27.81
N ASN A 191 28.54 2.37 -29.12
CA ASN A 191 27.29 2.75 -29.78
C ASN A 191 26.17 1.72 -29.49
N ARG A 192 26.46 0.42 -29.49
CA ARG A 192 25.51 -0.65 -29.16
C ARG A 192 25.11 -0.63 -27.69
N ILE A 193 26.06 -0.40 -26.79
CA ILE A 193 25.75 -0.22 -25.36
C ILE A 193 24.91 1.05 -25.13
N ALA A 194 25.22 2.13 -25.83
CA ALA A 194 24.45 3.37 -25.76
C ALA A 194 23.01 3.20 -26.26
N ALA A 195 22.78 2.26 -27.21
CA ALA A 195 21.45 1.99 -27.74
C ALA A 195 20.43 1.53 -26.68
N VAL A 196 20.89 0.93 -25.58
CA VAL A 196 20.02 0.51 -24.46
C VAL A 196 19.87 1.58 -23.38
N ILE A 197 20.64 2.65 -23.43
CA ILE A 197 20.59 3.74 -22.45
C ILE A 197 19.48 4.73 -22.83
N PRO A 198 18.66 5.24 -21.89
CA PRO A 198 17.67 6.28 -22.17
C PRO A 198 18.28 7.50 -22.87
N TYR A 199 17.57 8.08 -23.81
CA TYR A 199 18.10 9.11 -24.72
C TYR A 199 18.75 10.29 -24.00
N ASP A 200 18.09 10.88 -23.02
CA ASP A 200 18.63 12.01 -22.26
C ASP A 200 19.90 11.65 -21.50
N MET A 201 20.04 10.41 -21.06
CA MET A 201 21.25 9.94 -20.38
C MET A 201 22.42 9.71 -21.35
N ARG A 202 22.15 9.40 -22.63
CA ARG A 202 23.22 9.19 -23.64
C ARG A 202 24.09 10.44 -23.81
N GLN A 203 23.51 11.63 -23.74
CA GLN A 203 24.22 12.89 -23.84
C GLN A 203 25.26 13.10 -22.73
N GLU A 204 25.13 12.44 -21.58
CA GLU A 204 26.12 12.48 -20.50
C GLU A 204 27.27 11.47 -20.72
N LEU A 205 27.16 10.60 -21.72
CA LEU A 205 28.16 9.58 -21.99
C LEU A 205 29.46 10.22 -22.48
N SER A 206 30.54 10.01 -21.75
CA SER A 206 31.86 10.46 -22.12
C SER A 206 32.80 9.27 -22.31
N PHE A 207 33.43 9.18 -23.47
CA PHE A 207 34.27 8.04 -23.83
C PHE A 207 35.43 8.40 -24.72
N VAL A 208 36.39 7.50 -24.77
CA VAL A 208 37.48 7.48 -25.77
C VAL A 208 37.75 6.04 -26.20
N THR A 209 37.94 5.87 -27.50
CA THR A 209 38.00 4.51 -28.12
C THR A 209 39.39 3.89 -28.15
N TYR A 210 40.47 4.67 -27.82
CA TYR A 210 41.82 4.13 -27.80
C TYR A 210 42.70 4.98 -26.89
N VAL A 211 43.36 4.38 -25.92
CA VAL A 211 44.38 4.99 -25.08
C VAL A 211 45.55 4.03 -24.85
N THR A 212 46.77 4.56 -24.84
CA THR A 212 48.00 3.84 -24.55
C THR A 212 48.56 4.16 -23.16
N ASP A 213 47.96 5.15 -22.47
CA ASP A 213 48.27 5.57 -21.11
C ASP A 213 46.98 5.97 -20.36
N LEU A 214 46.81 5.51 -19.13
CA LEU A 214 45.62 5.78 -18.31
C LEU A 214 45.37 7.27 -18.03
N SER A 215 46.38 8.12 -18.11
CA SER A 215 46.28 9.56 -17.91
C SER A 215 45.71 10.32 -19.12
N GLN A 216 45.68 9.68 -20.31
CA GLN A 216 45.12 10.29 -21.51
C GLN A 216 43.60 10.51 -21.35
N TYR A 217 43.09 11.57 -21.98
CA TYR A 217 41.67 11.94 -21.99
C TYR A 217 41.03 12.01 -20.60
N PRO A 218 41.51 12.88 -19.71
CA PRO A 218 41.03 12.92 -18.30
C PRO A 218 39.55 13.22 -18.16
N ASN A 219 38.94 13.85 -19.17
CA ASN A 219 37.51 14.20 -19.22
C ASN A 219 36.63 13.04 -19.71
N CYS A 220 37.22 11.97 -20.25
CA CYS A 220 36.50 10.78 -20.67
C CYS A 220 36.42 9.74 -19.52
N LYS A 221 35.24 9.23 -19.25
CA LYS A 221 35.03 8.27 -18.18
C LYS A 221 35.11 6.83 -18.64
N LEU A 222 34.68 6.53 -19.87
CA LEU A 222 34.84 5.23 -20.51
C LEU A 222 36.06 5.27 -21.40
N LYS A 223 37.06 4.41 -21.19
CA LYS A 223 38.30 4.40 -21.96
C LYS A 223 38.63 3.00 -22.45
N CYS A 224 38.69 2.83 -23.78
CA CYS A 224 39.21 1.60 -24.33
C CYS A 224 40.74 1.65 -24.31
N ILE A 225 41.37 0.65 -23.71
CA ILE A 225 42.81 0.59 -23.54
C ILE A 225 43.45 -0.37 -24.54
N SER A 226 44.60 0.02 -25.07
CA SER A 226 45.43 -0.85 -25.93
C SER A 226 46.12 -1.98 -25.12
N ASP A 227 46.63 -3.00 -25.81
CA ASP A 227 47.42 -4.06 -25.16
C ASP A 227 48.70 -3.54 -24.51
N ALA A 228 49.26 -2.43 -25.02
CA ALA A 228 50.43 -1.83 -24.45
C ALA A 228 50.15 -1.11 -23.09
N CYS A 229 48.90 -0.81 -22.81
CA CYS A 229 48.48 -0.19 -21.55
C CYS A 229 48.29 -1.29 -20.51
N GLY A 230 49.01 -1.23 -19.39
CA GLY A 230 48.84 -2.15 -18.31
C GLY A 230 47.41 -2.15 -17.70
N GLU A 231 47.14 -3.08 -16.83
CA GLU A 231 45.87 -3.14 -16.13
C GLU A 231 45.62 -1.89 -15.29
N ALA A 232 44.39 -1.35 -15.38
CA ALA A 232 44.03 -0.12 -14.65
C ALA A 232 43.75 -0.46 -13.16
N THR A 233 44.76 -0.75 -12.38
CA THR A 233 44.65 -1.05 -10.97
C THR A 233 44.47 0.20 -10.12
N GLY A 234 43.54 0.18 -9.17
CA GLY A 234 43.32 1.26 -8.21
C GLY A 234 41.87 1.38 -7.73
N SER A 235 41.68 1.79 -6.51
CA SER A 235 40.34 1.84 -5.85
C SER A 235 39.32 2.77 -6.52
N ARG A 236 39.77 3.67 -7.39
CA ARG A 236 38.94 4.61 -8.15
C ARG A 236 38.68 4.22 -9.59
N ASN A 237 39.16 3.07 -10.01
CA ASN A 237 39.07 2.59 -11.38
C ASN A 237 38.26 1.31 -11.43
N VAL A 238 37.51 1.16 -12.50
CA VAL A 238 36.91 -0.10 -12.90
C VAL A 238 37.68 -0.59 -14.12
N TYR A 239 38.11 -1.83 -14.11
CA TYR A 239 38.76 -2.45 -15.25
C TYR A 239 37.98 -3.69 -15.69
N ILE A 240 37.66 -3.73 -16.98
CA ILE A 240 36.87 -4.81 -17.57
C ILE A 240 37.58 -5.29 -18.86
N ASP A 241 38.03 -6.49 -18.82
CA ASP A 241 38.65 -7.16 -19.97
C ASP A 241 37.66 -8.14 -20.63
N LEU A 242 37.09 -7.74 -21.77
CA LEU A 242 36.11 -8.54 -22.50
C LEU A 242 36.78 -9.70 -23.27
N GLN A 243 38.10 -9.73 -23.36
CA GLN A 243 38.85 -10.86 -23.95
C GLN A 243 39.03 -12.01 -22.94
N THR A 244 39.39 -11.66 -21.71
CA THR A 244 39.68 -12.64 -20.65
C THR A 244 38.53 -12.83 -19.66
N ASN A 245 37.47 -12.04 -19.81
CA ASN A 245 36.32 -11.96 -18.91
C ASN A 245 36.71 -11.53 -17.48
N MET A 246 37.76 -10.76 -17.33
CA MET A 246 38.22 -10.27 -16.04
C MET A 246 37.51 -8.94 -15.70
N VAL A 247 36.99 -8.84 -14.48
CA VAL A 247 36.36 -7.62 -13.94
C VAL A 247 37.04 -7.27 -12.63
N SER A 248 37.48 -6.02 -12.48
CA SER A 248 38.02 -5.52 -11.22
C SER A 248 37.52 -4.09 -10.91
N GLY A 249 37.56 -3.69 -9.64
CA GLY A 249 37.08 -2.37 -9.20
C GLY A 249 35.56 -2.26 -8.99
N ILE A 250 34.81 -3.34 -9.22
CA ILE A 250 33.40 -3.51 -8.88
C ILE A 250 33.30 -4.73 -7.99
N SER A 251 32.64 -4.62 -6.84
CA SER A 251 32.37 -5.77 -6.01
C SER A 251 31.16 -6.58 -6.51
N GLU A 252 31.18 -7.89 -6.29
CA GLU A 252 30.01 -8.73 -6.56
C GLU A 252 28.76 -8.26 -5.79
N ASP A 253 28.94 -7.70 -4.59
CA ASP A 253 27.84 -7.12 -3.80
C ASP A 253 27.22 -5.89 -4.48
N GLU A 254 28.01 -5.04 -5.15
CA GLU A 254 27.50 -3.87 -5.89
C GLU A 254 26.66 -4.31 -7.09
N ILE A 255 27.09 -5.32 -7.84
CA ILE A 255 26.34 -5.88 -8.97
C ILE A 255 25.08 -6.60 -8.46
N SER A 256 25.22 -7.42 -7.42
CA SER A 256 24.11 -8.18 -6.85
C SER A 256 23.01 -7.27 -6.28
N SER A 257 23.39 -6.18 -5.66
CA SER A 257 22.45 -5.18 -5.13
C SER A 257 21.67 -4.45 -6.26
N ASN A 258 22.21 -4.41 -7.47
CA ASN A 258 21.58 -3.81 -8.65
C ASN A 258 21.18 -4.85 -9.71
N ARG A 259 21.11 -6.12 -9.33
CA ARG A 259 20.92 -7.24 -10.27
C ARG A 259 19.70 -7.08 -11.19
N THR A 260 18.57 -6.62 -10.66
CA THR A 260 17.35 -6.41 -11.45
C THR A 260 17.60 -5.37 -12.54
N LEU A 261 18.21 -4.24 -12.21
CA LEU A 261 18.54 -3.17 -13.15
C LEU A 261 19.50 -3.69 -14.23
N VAL A 262 20.57 -4.35 -13.83
CA VAL A 262 21.60 -4.84 -14.73
C VAL A 262 21.07 -5.91 -15.68
N ASN A 263 20.31 -6.88 -15.16
CA ASN A 263 19.67 -7.92 -15.97
C ASN A 263 18.67 -7.34 -16.96
N PHE A 264 17.92 -6.33 -16.55
CA PHE A 264 16.99 -5.67 -17.45
C PHE A 264 17.72 -4.99 -18.62
N PHE A 265 18.76 -4.20 -18.33
CA PHE A 265 19.55 -3.56 -19.38
C PHE A 265 20.29 -4.56 -20.29
N TYR A 266 20.72 -5.69 -19.74
CA TYR A 266 21.25 -6.79 -20.54
C TYR A 266 20.19 -7.36 -21.49
N MET A 267 18.98 -7.60 -21.02
CA MET A 267 17.86 -8.05 -21.84
C MET A 267 17.49 -7.07 -22.96
N LEU A 268 17.64 -5.74 -22.71
CA LEU A 268 17.44 -4.75 -23.78
C LEU A 268 18.46 -4.89 -24.92
N LEU A 269 19.64 -5.50 -24.69
CA LEU A 269 20.56 -5.86 -25.77
C LEU A 269 20.03 -7.03 -26.61
N GLU A 270 19.28 -7.95 -25.99
CA GLU A 270 18.76 -9.17 -26.62
C GLU A 270 17.43 -8.92 -27.36
N SER A 271 16.63 -7.94 -26.96
CA SER A 271 15.31 -7.70 -27.55
C SER A 271 15.14 -6.25 -27.96
N LYS A 272 15.04 -6.04 -29.28
CA LYS A 272 14.75 -4.72 -29.86
C LYS A 272 13.37 -4.23 -29.45
N GLU A 273 12.38 -5.10 -29.40
CA GLU A 273 10.98 -4.74 -29.11
C GLU A 273 10.88 -4.16 -27.70
N ILE A 274 11.41 -4.87 -26.69
CA ILE A 274 11.39 -4.42 -25.29
C ILE A 274 12.23 -3.14 -25.13
N ARG A 275 13.37 -3.05 -25.82
CA ARG A 275 14.19 -1.85 -25.81
C ARG A 275 13.44 -0.63 -26.32
N ASP A 276 12.80 -0.74 -27.49
CA ASP A 276 12.08 0.37 -28.09
C ASP A 276 10.90 0.82 -27.22
N GLU A 277 10.19 -0.14 -26.61
CA GLU A 277 9.10 0.13 -25.68
C GLU A 277 9.61 0.82 -24.39
N PHE A 278 10.71 0.34 -23.82
CA PHE A 278 11.31 0.95 -22.63
C PHE A 278 11.84 2.36 -22.90
N LEU A 279 12.50 2.57 -24.03
CA LEU A 279 13.03 3.89 -24.40
C LEU A 279 11.87 4.90 -24.62
N ALA A 280 10.79 4.47 -25.27
CA ALA A 280 9.59 5.29 -25.42
C ALA A 280 8.92 5.60 -24.07
N TYR A 281 8.91 4.63 -23.16
CA TYR A 281 8.46 4.84 -21.78
C TYR A 281 9.30 5.89 -21.04
N MET A 282 10.64 5.80 -21.15
CA MET A 282 11.55 6.77 -20.52
C MET A 282 11.44 8.17 -21.11
N GLU A 283 11.25 8.27 -22.43
CA GLU A 283 11.02 9.55 -23.13
C GLU A 283 9.71 10.20 -22.63
N ASN A 284 8.64 9.43 -22.55
CA ASN A 284 7.40 9.91 -21.99
C ASN A 284 7.57 10.33 -20.52
N ALA A 285 8.30 9.55 -19.73
CA ALA A 285 8.57 9.88 -18.33
C ALA A 285 9.33 11.21 -18.21
N ALA A 286 10.34 11.43 -19.03
CA ALA A 286 11.11 12.67 -19.07
C ALA A 286 10.26 13.87 -19.52
N SER A 287 9.35 13.67 -20.49
CA SER A 287 8.46 14.74 -20.98
C SER A 287 7.45 15.20 -19.92
N VAL A 288 6.90 14.27 -19.14
CA VAL A 288 5.93 14.56 -18.06
C VAL A 288 6.65 15.07 -16.81
N MET A 289 7.80 14.50 -16.46
CA MET A 289 8.59 14.84 -15.27
C MET A 289 10.06 15.09 -15.70
N PRO A 290 10.45 16.33 -16.04
CA PRO A 290 11.79 16.65 -16.54
C PRO A 290 12.94 16.17 -15.63
N ALA A 291 12.71 16.03 -14.34
CA ALA A 291 13.68 15.45 -13.41
C ALA A 291 14.04 13.98 -13.70
N LEU A 292 13.24 13.29 -14.51
CA LEU A 292 13.47 11.89 -14.92
C LEU A 292 14.27 11.77 -16.22
N ALA A 293 14.61 12.86 -16.88
CA ALA A 293 15.50 12.86 -18.03
C ALA A 293 16.86 12.24 -17.68
N SER A 294 17.41 12.60 -16.52
CA SER A 294 18.68 12.07 -16.02
C SER A 294 18.54 11.50 -14.58
N PRO A 295 17.85 10.38 -14.42
CA PRO A 295 17.52 9.81 -13.11
C PRO A 295 18.78 9.26 -12.41
N THR A 296 18.78 9.27 -11.06
CA THR A 296 19.79 8.54 -10.28
C THR A 296 19.63 7.03 -10.50
N LEU A 297 20.66 6.22 -10.23
CA LEU A 297 20.56 4.75 -10.33
C LEU A 297 19.38 4.18 -9.55
N LYS A 298 19.09 4.73 -8.37
CA LYS A 298 17.93 4.30 -7.57
C LYS A 298 16.61 4.60 -8.29
N VAL A 299 16.46 5.81 -8.80
CA VAL A 299 15.27 6.24 -9.54
C VAL A 299 15.13 5.41 -10.83
N LEU A 300 16.22 5.19 -11.54
CA LEU A 300 16.24 4.33 -12.73
C LEU A 300 15.81 2.88 -12.40
N SER A 301 16.29 2.34 -11.29
CA SER A 301 15.87 1.02 -10.81
C SER A 301 14.38 0.98 -10.45
N GLU A 302 13.85 2.03 -9.82
CA GLU A 302 12.41 2.16 -9.53
C GLU A 302 11.60 2.24 -10.84
N LEU A 303 12.06 2.98 -11.85
CA LEU A 303 11.37 3.10 -13.15
C LEU A 303 11.43 1.78 -13.96
N VAL A 304 12.57 1.10 -13.96
CA VAL A 304 12.71 -0.23 -14.56
C VAL A 304 11.78 -1.23 -13.88
N PHE A 305 11.75 -1.24 -12.54
CA PHE A 305 10.84 -2.11 -11.80
C PHE A 305 9.37 -1.83 -12.15
N LEU A 306 9.00 -0.56 -12.23
CA LEU A 306 7.65 -0.15 -12.61
C LEU A 306 7.31 -0.57 -14.04
N PHE A 307 8.22 -0.34 -14.99
CA PHE A 307 8.05 -0.76 -16.38
C PHE A 307 7.85 -2.27 -16.50
N CYS A 308 8.72 -3.07 -15.87
CA CYS A 308 8.62 -4.54 -15.87
C CYS A 308 7.29 -5.01 -15.26
N ALA A 309 6.80 -4.31 -14.26
CA ALA A 309 5.57 -4.65 -13.56
C ALA A 309 4.31 -4.36 -14.38
N VAL A 310 4.33 -3.35 -15.27
CA VAL A 310 3.16 -2.96 -16.07
C VAL A 310 3.23 -3.41 -17.51
N CYS A 311 4.41 -3.76 -18.02
CA CYS A 311 4.58 -4.33 -19.35
C CYS A 311 4.11 -5.79 -19.37
N GLY A 312 3.23 -6.16 -20.32
CA GLY A 312 2.49 -7.42 -20.32
C GLY A 312 3.32 -8.71 -20.26
N SER A 313 4.57 -8.70 -20.78
CA SER A 313 5.45 -9.87 -20.77
C SER A 313 6.19 -10.14 -19.46
N PHE A 314 6.22 -9.17 -18.54
CA PHE A 314 6.97 -9.26 -17.28
C PHE A 314 6.10 -9.13 -16.01
N ALA A 315 4.86 -8.69 -16.15
CA ALA A 315 3.98 -8.37 -15.03
C ALA A 315 3.69 -9.57 -14.12
N GLU A 316 3.74 -10.77 -14.65
CA GLU A 316 3.27 -11.96 -13.93
C GLU A 316 4.24 -12.48 -12.88
N ASP A 317 5.53 -12.46 -13.16
CA ASP A 317 6.54 -13.06 -12.30
C ASP A 317 7.25 -12.07 -11.36
N ALA A 318 7.20 -10.79 -11.67
CA ALA A 318 7.98 -9.76 -10.98
C ALA A 318 7.39 -9.28 -9.66
N ILE A 319 6.05 -9.26 -9.53
CA ILE A 319 5.35 -8.59 -8.41
C ILE A 319 4.81 -9.58 -7.38
N LEU A 320 4.44 -10.77 -7.80
CA LEU A 320 3.64 -11.71 -7.01
C LEU A 320 4.34 -12.55 -5.92
N PRO A 321 5.68 -12.52 -5.75
CA PRO A 321 6.30 -13.45 -4.81
C PRO A 321 6.09 -13.15 -3.34
N ASN A 322 5.83 -11.92 -2.92
CA ASN A 322 5.56 -11.59 -1.52
C ASN A 322 4.96 -10.19 -1.30
N ASP A 323 4.38 -10.00 -0.12
CA ASP A 323 3.71 -8.77 0.33
C ASP A 323 4.58 -7.51 0.24
N ALA A 324 5.86 -7.63 0.59
CA ALA A 324 6.78 -6.50 0.59
C ALA A 324 6.97 -5.94 -0.83
N ARG A 325 7.03 -6.80 -1.83
CA ARG A 325 7.19 -6.39 -3.23
C ARG A 325 5.94 -5.75 -3.82
N VAL A 326 4.78 -6.29 -3.49
CA VAL A 326 3.50 -5.68 -3.92
C VAL A 326 3.34 -4.30 -3.27
N TYR A 327 3.70 -4.16 -2.01
CA TYR A 327 3.69 -2.87 -1.34
C TYR A 327 4.70 -1.89 -1.95
N GLU A 328 5.93 -2.34 -2.22
CA GLU A 328 6.97 -1.56 -2.91
C GLU A 328 6.48 -1.10 -4.29
N PHE A 329 5.85 -2.01 -5.07
CA PHE A 329 5.26 -1.67 -6.35
C PHE A 329 4.27 -0.51 -6.24
N PHE A 330 3.31 -0.59 -5.34
CA PHE A 330 2.33 0.50 -5.19
C PHE A 330 2.93 1.80 -4.64
N CYS A 331 4.02 1.73 -3.89
CA CYS A 331 4.77 2.93 -3.49
C CYS A 331 5.47 3.60 -4.67
N ILE A 332 6.09 2.80 -5.54
CA ILE A 332 6.75 3.29 -6.76
C ILE A 332 5.70 3.78 -7.76
N TYR A 333 4.61 3.03 -7.93
CA TYR A 333 3.47 3.43 -8.76
C TYR A 333 2.89 4.79 -8.34
N GLU A 334 2.62 5.01 -7.05
CA GLU A 334 2.14 6.32 -6.56
C GLU A 334 3.07 7.46 -6.95
N LYS A 335 4.39 7.21 -6.88
CA LYS A 335 5.41 8.22 -7.15
C LYS A 335 5.48 8.59 -8.62
N TYR A 336 5.27 7.63 -9.53
CA TYR A 336 5.50 7.79 -10.96
C TYR A 336 4.27 7.54 -11.84
N ARG A 337 3.08 7.41 -11.29
CA ARG A 337 1.87 7.09 -12.07
C ARG A 337 1.58 8.10 -13.20
N GLU A 338 1.97 9.37 -13.01
CA GLU A 338 1.74 10.43 -13.99
C GLU A 338 2.48 10.19 -15.32
N VAL A 339 3.60 9.45 -15.28
CA VAL A 339 4.37 9.12 -16.48
C VAL A 339 3.84 7.88 -17.20
N LEU A 340 2.88 7.16 -16.61
CA LEU A 340 2.31 5.95 -17.20
C LEU A 340 1.17 6.29 -18.16
N SER A 341 1.15 5.63 -19.31
CA SER A 341 -0.01 5.62 -20.20
C SER A 341 -1.24 5.01 -19.50
N GLU A 342 -2.43 5.31 -20.01
CA GLU A 342 -3.66 4.67 -19.49
C GLU A 342 -3.61 3.14 -19.57
N GLU A 343 -2.99 2.59 -20.58
CA GLU A 343 -2.82 1.15 -20.76
C GLU A 343 -1.97 0.55 -19.64
N TYR A 344 -0.83 1.15 -19.34
CA TYR A 344 0.02 0.71 -18.24
C TYR A 344 -0.65 0.88 -16.88
N ARG A 345 -1.43 1.94 -16.67
CA ARG A 345 -2.22 2.11 -15.45
C ARG A 345 -3.26 1.00 -15.29
N ARG A 346 -3.95 0.60 -16.36
CA ARG A 346 -4.88 -0.54 -16.34
C ARG A 346 -4.16 -1.85 -15.97
N THR A 347 -3.02 -2.12 -16.59
CA THR A 347 -2.22 -3.33 -16.33
C THR A 347 -1.73 -3.40 -14.89
N ALA A 348 -1.38 -2.25 -14.28
CA ALA A 348 -0.97 -2.18 -12.89
C ALA A 348 -2.04 -2.73 -11.92
N TYR A 349 -3.32 -2.52 -12.22
CA TYR A 349 -4.41 -3.04 -11.37
C TYR A 349 -4.79 -4.49 -11.65
N LYS A 350 -4.45 -5.05 -12.82
CA LYS A 350 -4.67 -6.48 -13.10
C LYS A 350 -3.87 -7.41 -12.18
N CYS A 351 -2.75 -6.95 -11.64
CA CYS A 351 -1.99 -7.73 -10.66
C CYS A 351 -2.78 -8.00 -9.37
N LEU A 352 -3.80 -7.19 -9.07
CA LEU A 352 -4.66 -7.38 -7.90
C LEU A 352 -5.53 -8.63 -7.98
N GLU A 353 -5.92 -9.07 -9.16
CA GLU A 353 -6.73 -10.28 -9.34
C GLU A 353 -5.94 -11.54 -8.95
N ARG A 354 -4.65 -11.54 -9.23
CA ARG A 354 -3.77 -12.71 -9.10
C ARG A 354 -3.16 -12.85 -7.71
N TYR A 355 -2.80 -11.74 -7.10
CA TYR A 355 -2.12 -11.73 -5.82
C TYR A 355 -2.91 -12.41 -4.70
N PRO A 356 -4.20 -12.11 -4.46
CA PRO A 356 -4.98 -12.76 -3.42
C PRO A 356 -5.23 -14.24 -3.68
N ARG A 357 -5.35 -14.63 -4.95
CA ARG A 357 -5.50 -16.06 -5.30
C ARG A 357 -4.26 -16.89 -4.95
N ALA A 358 -3.09 -16.25 -4.97
CA ALA A 358 -1.82 -16.89 -4.63
C ALA A 358 -1.49 -16.86 -3.13
N HIS A 359 -2.01 -15.87 -2.37
CA HIS A 359 -1.59 -15.57 -1.00
C HIS A 359 -2.71 -15.54 0.05
N GLU A 360 -3.94 -15.87 -0.33
CA GLU A 360 -5.13 -15.95 0.53
C GLU A 360 -5.52 -14.66 1.28
N ALA A 361 -4.73 -13.58 1.20
CA ALA A 361 -5.03 -12.29 1.83
C ALA A 361 -4.30 -11.13 1.17
N ILE A 362 -4.87 -9.92 1.26
CA ILE A 362 -4.17 -8.66 0.96
C ILE A 362 -3.78 -7.99 2.29
N PRO A 363 -2.49 -7.72 2.54
CA PRO A 363 -2.06 -7.03 3.74
C PRO A 363 -2.71 -5.65 3.90
N LYS A 364 -2.96 -5.23 5.15
CA LYS A 364 -3.64 -3.96 5.47
C LYS A 364 -2.98 -2.74 4.83
N ASN A 365 -1.65 -2.71 4.81
CA ASN A 365 -0.86 -1.62 4.23
C ASN A 365 -1.03 -1.52 2.71
N ILE A 366 -1.09 -2.65 2.00
CA ILE A 366 -1.34 -2.69 0.55
C ILE A 366 -2.76 -2.18 0.27
N PHE A 367 -3.73 -2.67 1.01
CA PHE A 367 -5.12 -2.26 0.84
C PHE A 367 -5.34 -0.77 1.10
N ALA A 368 -4.75 -0.21 2.16
CA ALA A 368 -4.80 1.21 2.44
C ALA A 368 -4.15 2.06 1.33
N LYS A 369 -3.05 1.56 0.77
CA LYS A 369 -2.37 2.21 -0.36
C LYS A 369 -3.24 2.23 -1.60
N LEU A 370 -3.85 1.10 -1.94
CA LEU A 370 -4.78 0.98 -3.06
C LEU A 370 -5.96 1.93 -2.96
N THR A 371 -6.57 2.02 -1.78
CA THR A 371 -7.69 2.95 -1.54
C THR A 371 -7.30 4.40 -1.82
N LYS A 372 -6.09 4.79 -1.40
CA LYS A 372 -5.57 6.13 -1.66
C LYS A 372 -5.30 6.40 -3.13
N LEU A 373 -4.74 5.41 -3.85
CA LEU A 373 -4.39 5.54 -5.25
C LEU A 373 -5.62 5.61 -6.15
N TYR A 374 -6.62 4.79 -5.86
CA TYR A 374 -7.84 4.67 -6.65
C TYR A 374 -8.55 6.01 -6.88
N ALA A 375 -8.67 6.83 -5.83
CA ALA A 375 -9.37 8.11 -5.90
C ALA A 375 -8.80 9.06 -6.98
N ALA A 376 -7.52 8.94 -7.27
CA ALA A 376 -6.80 9.80 -8.21
C ALA A 376 -6.52 9.14 -9.58
N GLU A 377 -7.13 7.98 -9.87
CA GLU A 377 -6.91 7.27 -11.12
C GLU A 377 -7.75 7.77 -12.29
N CYS A 378 -7.29 7.48 -13.52
CA CYS A 378 -8.07 7.68 -14.72
C CYS A 378 -9.24 6.67 -14.78
N ARG A 379 -10.28 7.01 -15.55
CA ARG A 379 -11.51 6.20 -15.67
C ARG A 379 -11.24 4.75 -16.07
N SER A 380 -10.36 4.53 -17.04
CA SER A 380 -10.05 3.19 -17.53
C SER A 380 -9.36 2.31 -16.49
N ALA A 381 -8.44 2.86 -15.70
CA ALA A 381 -7.76 2.17 -14.61
C ALA A 381 -8.71 1.92 -13.43
N LYS A 382 -9.58 2.88 -13.09
CA LYS A 382 -10.64 2.71 -12.08
C LYS A 382 -11.55 1.54 -12.41
N ARG A 383 -11.97 1.42 -13.68
CA ARG A 383 -12.82 0.32 -14.12
C ARG A 383 -12.14 -1.04 -13.93
N VAL A 384 -10.85 -1.16 -14.30
CA VAL A 384 -10.09 -2.41 -14.09
C VAL A 384 -9.92 -2.70 -12.62
N ALA A 385 -9.53 -1.70 -11.81
CA ALA A 385 -9.37 -1.87 -10.37
C ALA A 385 -10.67 -2.31 -9.69
N MET A 386 -11.81 -1.71 -10.07
CA MET A 386 -13.12 -2.06 -9.52
C MET A 386 -13.52 -3.48 -9.92
N ASN A 387 -13.33 -3.86 -11.20
CA ASN A 387 -13.59 -5.22 -11.65
C ASN A 387 -12.75 -6.24 -10.88
N SER A 388 -11.46 -5.96 -10.66
CA SER A 388 -10.57 -6.82 -9.89
C SER A 388 -11.03 -6.95 -8.43
N VAL A 389 -11.50 -5.87 -7.82
CA VAL A 389 -12.08 -5.88 -6.47
C VAL A 389 -13.37 -6.70 -6.43
N LEU A 390 -14.23 -6.56 -7.45
CA LEU A 390 -15.47 -7.33 -7.57
C LEU A 390 -15.22 -8.82 -7.80
N GLU A 391 -14.24 -9.18 -8.60
CA GLU A 391 -13.80 -10.58 -8.74
C GLU A 391 -13.36 -11.18 -7.40
N LEU A 392 -12.62 -10.41 -6.61
CA LEU A 392 -12.12 -10.85 -5.31
C LEU A 392 -13.21 -10.94 -4.24
N ILE A 393 -14.25 -10.11 -4.29
CA ILE A 393 -15.33 -10.13 -3.28
C ILE A 393 -16.10 -11.45 -3.30
N HIS A 394 -16.09 -12.18 -4.41
CA HIS A 394 -16.67 -13.52 -4.52
C HIS A 394 -15.84 -14.59 -3.81
N THR A 395 -14.58 -14.30 -3.49
CA THR A 395 -13.71 -15.17 -2.70
C THR A 395 -13.90 -14.91 -1.20
N ASP A 396 -13.41 -15.79 -0.33
CA ASP A 396 -13.44 -15.56 1.12
C ASP A 396 -12.42 -14.53 1.60
N ILE A 397 -11.59 -14.05 0.68
CA ILE A 397 -10.43 -13.23 0.98
C ILE A 397 -10.86 -11.77 1.21
N MET A 398 -10.75 -11.29 2.45
CA MET A 398 -10.95 -9.88 2.84
C MET A 398 -12.28 -9.24 2.38
N ARG A 399 -13.31 -10.02 2.16
CA ARG A 399 -14.62 -9.60 1.61
C ARG A 399 -15.17 -8.33 2.25
N GLU A 400 -15.11 -8.21 3.58
CA GLU A 400 -15.58 -7.02 4.30
C GLU A 400 -14.81 -5.75 3.94
N LYS A 401 -13.47 -5.84 3.83
CA LYS A 401 -12.64 -4.68 3.48
C LYS A 401 -12.82 -4.26 2.04
N LEU A 402 -12.97 -5.24 1.13
CA LEU A 402 -13.26 -4.97 -0.28
C LEU A 402 -14.62 -4.28 -0.43
N PHE A 403 -15.59 -4.70 0.35
CA PHE A 403 -16.89 -4.03 0.39
C PHE A 403 -16.81 -2.59 0.92
N VAL A 404 -16.05 -2.35 1.98
CA VAL A 404 -15.79 -0.99 2.49
C VAL A 404 -15.15 -0.11 1.41
N PHE A 405 -14.21 -0.65 0.64
CA PHE A 405 -13.60 0.06 -0.49
C PHE A 405 -14.64 0.42 -1.56
N ILE A 406 -15.49 -0.53 -1.97
CA ILE A 406 -16.56 -0.30 -2.94
C ILE A 406 -17.48 0.82 -2.45
N ARG A 407 -17.96 0.71 -1.21
CA ARG A 407 -18.87 1.71 -0.58
C ARG A 407 -18.25 3.10 -0.55
N ALA A 408 -16.97 3.22 -0.23
CA ALA A 408 -16.29 4.50 -0.13
C ALA A 408 -16.14 5.22 -1.48
N ASN A 409 -16.05 4.47 -2.57
CA ASN A 409 -15.77 5.04 -3.89
C ASN A 409 -17.01 5.13 -4.80
N TYR A 410 -18.06 4.36 -4.52
CA TYR A 410 -19.24 4.20 -5.39
C TYR A 410 -19.88 5.52 -5.82
N ALA A 411 -20.06 6.47 -4.90
CA ALA A 411 -20.75 7.72 -5.19
C ALA A 411 -20.04 8.58 -6.26
N SER A 412 -18.71 8.44 -6.36
CA SER A 412 -17.87 9.19 -7.31
C SER A 412 -17.66 8.48 -8.65
N GLU A 413 -18.21 7.26 -8.82
CA GLU A 413 -18.01 6.48 -10.03
C GLU A 413 -19.01 6.82 -11.13
N ASP A 414 -18.60 6.50 -12.36
CA ASP A 414 -19.47 6.61 -13.55
C ASP A 414 -20.57 5.55 -13.53
N GLU A 415 -21.70 5.83 -14.20
CA GLU A 415 -22.88 4.96 -14.19
C GLU A 415 -22.60 3.54 -14.72
N ASP A 416 -21.68 3.38 -15.67
CA ASP A 416 -21.28 2.07 -16.17
C ASP A 416 -20.52 1.22 -15.12
N ILE A 417 -19.70 1.85 -14.30
CA ILE A 417 -19.02 1.19 -13.17
C ILE A 417 -20.04 0.87 -12.07
N LYS A 418 -20.93 1.80 -11.74
CA LYS A 418 -22.02 1.60 -10.78
C LYS A 418 -22.91 0.43 -11.15
N ALA A 419 -23.26 0.30 -12.44
CA ALA A 419 -24.07 -0.83 -12.92
C ALA A 419 -23.37 -2.18 -12.68
N VAL A 420 -22.07 -2.28 -12.99
CA VAL A 420 -21.29 -3.49 -12.75
C VAL A 420 -21.19 -3.79 -11.25
N VAL A 421 -20.92 -2.78 -10.43
CA VAL A 421 -20.86 -2.92 -8.96
C VAL A 421 -22.18 -3.46 -8.42
N ASN A 422 -23.30 -2.90 -8.81
CA ASN A 422 -24.61 -3.35 -8.34
C ASN A 422 -24.90 -4.78 -8.76
N ALA A 423 -24.58 -5.15 -10.02
CA ALA A 423 -24.77 -6.51 -10.51
C ALA A 423 -23.96 -7.54 -9.73
N ASP A 424 -22.71 -7.24 -9.43
CA ASP A 424 -21.84 -8.14 -8.66
C ASP A 424 -22.22 -8.19 -7.18
N LEU A 425 -22.56 -7.06 -6.56
CA LEU A 425 -23.06 -7.05 -5.19
C LEU A 425 -24.39 -7.81 -5.05
N CYS A 426 -25.25 -7.77 -6.05
CA CYS A 426 -26.45 -8.61 -6.08
C CYS A 426 -26.10 -10.11 -6.08
N ARG A 427 -25.04 -10.54 -6.78
CA ARG A 427 -24.59 -11.94 -6.75
C ARG A 427 -24.03 -12.32 -5.39
N VAL A 428 -23.19 -11.46 -4.80
CA VAL A 428 -22.62 -11.65 -3.45
C VAL A 428 -23.72 -11.74 -2.40
N PHE A 429 -24.70 -10.85 -2.47
CA PHE A 429 -25.86 -10.84 -1.59
C PHE A 429 -26.67 -12.12 -1.70
N TYR A 430 -26.99 -12.55 -2.93
CA TYR A 430 -27.69 -13.81 -3.17
C TYR A 430 -26.89 -15.03 -2.69
N GLY A 431 -25.57 -15.00 -2.79
CA GLY A 431 -24.67 -16.03 -2.26
C GLY A 431 -24.60 -16.12 -0.72
N GLY A 432 -25.31 -15.26 -0.01
CA GLY A 432 -25.39 -15.29 1.47
C GLY A 432 -24.30 -14.50 2.18
N PHE A 433 -23.47 -13.72 1.44
CA PHE A 433 -22.33 -13.04 2.02
C PHE A 433 -22.59 -11.54 2.18
N LEU A 434 -22.11 -10.95 3.28
CA LEU A 434 -22.22 -9.52 3.61
C LEU A 434 -23.64 -8.96 3.48
N GLN A 435 -24.64 -9.80 3.63
CA GLN A 435 -26.03 -9.44 3.38
C GLN A 435 -26.48 -8.17 4.11
N PRO A 436 -26.20 -8.00 5.41
CA PRO A 436 -26.61 -6.80 6.13
C PRO A 436 -25.97 -5.53 5.57
N GLN A 437 -24.68 -5.61 5.25
CA GLN A 437 -23.90 -4.46 4.78
C GLN A 437 -24.26 -4.07 3.33
N ILE A 438 -24.48 -5.08 2.47
CA ILE A 438 -24.89 -4.85 1.07
C ILE A 438 -26.31 -4.28 1.04
N LEU A 439 -27.19 -4.75 1.88
CA LEU A 439 -28.55 -4.23 1.96
C LEU A 439 -28.58 -2.76 2.40
N GLU A 440 -27.75 -2.41 3.38
CA GLU A 440 -27.58 -1.02 3.81
C GLU A 440 -27.03 -0.16 2.69
N PHE A 441 -26.08 -0.68 1.91
CA PHE A 441 -25.53 -0.02 0.73
C PHE A 441 -26.60 0.19 -0.35
N PHE A 442 -27.39 -0.85 -0.67
CA PHE A 442 -28.51 -0.73 -1.61
C PHE A 442 -29.50 0.31 -1.10
N SER A 443 -29.87 0.26 0.18
CA SER A 443 -30.79 1.24 0.74
C SER A 443 -30.30 2.69 0.62
N ALA A 444 -29.01 2.91 0.76
CA ALA A 444 -28.44 4.26 0.63
C ALA A 444 -28.41 4.77 -0.81
N ASN A 445 -28.39 3.88 -1.82
CA ASN A 445 -28.21 4.24 -3.22
C ASN A 445 -29.45 3.93 -4.11
N PHE A 446 -30.50 3.35 -3.55
CA PHE A 446 -31.66 2.84 -4.30
C PHE A 446 -32.41 3.94 -5.06
N GLU A 447 -32.69 5.05 -4.39
CA GLU A 447 -33.51 6.15 -4.97
C GLU A 447 -32.86 6.79 -6.20
N GLY A 448 -31.53 6.93 -6.18
CA GLY A 448 -30.75 7.52 -7.27
C GLY A 448 -30.35 6.53 -8.38
N ALA A 449 -30.68 5.25 -8.22
CA ALA A 449 -30.31 4.23 -9.20
C ALA A 449 -31.23 4.26 -10.43
N PRO A 450 -30.72 3.89 -11.65
CA PRO A 450 -31.55 3.63 -12.80
C PRO A 450 -32.59 2.53 -12.55
N ASP A 451 -33.72 2.59 -13.24
CA ASP A 451 -34.84 1.64 -13.03
C ASP A 451 -34.41 0.18 -13.25
N GLU A 452 -33.59 -0.10 -14.26
CA GLU A 452 -33.04 -1.46 -14.50
C GLU A 452 -32.21 -1.97 -13.31
N THR A 453 -31.47 -1.07 -12.66
CA THR A 453 -30.69 -1.39 -11.47
C THR A 453 -31.59 -1.62 -10.25
N LYS A 454 -32.64 -0.82 -10.08
CA LYS A 454 -33.64 -0.99 -9.02
C LYS A 454 -34.34 -2.34 -9.14
N ASP A 455 -34.79 -2.68 -10.36
CA ASP A 455 -35.41 -3.96 -10.65
C ASP A 455 -34.49 -5.14 -10.33
N MET A 456 -33.24 -5.07 -10.75
CA MET A 456 -32.24 -6.12 -10.46
C MET A 456 -31.98 -6.27 -8.95
N ILE A 457 -31.85 -5.17 -8.21
CA ILE A 457 -31.67 -5.19 -6.75
C ILE A 457 -32.91 -5.80 -6.10
N LEU A 458 -34.11 -5.34 -6.47
CA LEU A 458 -35.37 -5.83 -5.92
C LEU A 458 -35.55 -7.32 -6.17
N ASP A 459 -35.30 -7.80 -7.36
CA ASP A 459 -35.38 -9.22 -7.69
C ASP A 459 -34.47 -10.07 -6.80
N LYS A 460 -33.20 -9.64 -6.59
CA LYS A 460 -32.28 -10.41 -5.74
C LYS A 460 -32.63 -10.33 -4.26
N VAL A 461 -33.11 -9.18 -3.80
CA VAL A 461 -33.57 -8.97 -2.43
C VAL A 461 -34.77 -9.89 -2.16
N LEU A 462 -35.76 -9.93 -3.06
CA LEU A 462 -36.94 -10.78 -2.93
C LEU A 462 -36.61 -12.28 -3.03
N LEU A 463 -35.70 -12.68 -3.92
CA LEU A 463 -35.23 -14.07 -4.00
C LEU A 463 -34.48 -14.51 -2.74
N THR A 464 -33.74 -13.62 -2.12
CA THR A 464 -32.89 -13.93 -0.97
C THR A 464 -33.67 -13.98 0.34
N ILE A 465 -34.80 -13.26 0.44
CA ILE A 465 -35.56 -13.15 1.67
C ILE A 465 -36.00 -14.53 2.21
N ARG A 466 -36.15 -15.53 1.35
CA ARG A 466 -36.58 -16.88 1.71
C ARG A 466 -35.51 -17.69 2.47
N THR A 467 -34.23 -17.37 2.25
CA THR A 467 -33.11 -18.24 2.66
C THR A 467 -32.12 -17.58 3.62
N THR A 468 -32.38 -16.33 4.05
CA THR A 468 -31.43 -15.55 4.81
C THR A 468 -31.82 -15.29 6.25
N SER A 469 -30.80 -15.11 7.11
CA SER A 469 -30.96 -14.65 8.48
C SER A 469 -31.23 -13.14 8.61
N VAL A 470 -31.18 -12.38 7.50
CA VAL A 470 -31.39 -10.91 7.47
C VAL A 470 -32.78 -10.50 6.99
N GLN A 471 -33.75 -11.39 7.09
CA GLN A 471 -35.14 -11.19 6.64
C GLN A 471 -35.70 -9.84 7.11
N ASN A 472 -35.61 -9.53 8.41
CA ASN A 472 -36.12 -8.30 8.97
C ASN A 472 -35.50 -7.05 8.32
N LYS A 473 -34.19 -7.05 8.10
CA LYS A 473 -33.51 -5.92 7.42
C LYS A 473 -33.94 -5.79 5.95
N ILE A 474 -34.23 -6.90 5.28
CA ILE A 474 -34.79 -6.86 3.93
C ILE A 474 -36.17 -6.21 3.94
N ILE A 475 -36.99 -6.54 4.92
CA ILE A 475 -38.32 -5.95 5.08
C ILE A 475 -38.19 -4.44 5.38
N ASP A 476 -37.29 -4.05 6.26
CA ASP A 476 -37.02 -2.63 6.54
C ASP A 476 -36.57 -1.87 5.28
N PHE A 477 -35.73 -2.52 4.45
CA PHE A 477 -35.34 -1.98 3.15
C PHE A 477 -36.53 -1.77 2.21
N LEU A 478 -37.37 -2.80 2.07
CA LEU A 478 -38.57 -2.74 1.23
C LEU A 478 -39.54 -1.69 1.73
N TYR A 479 -39.78 -1.63 3.04
CA TYR A 479 -40.63 -0.62 3.68
C TYR A 479 -40.14 0.81 3.42
N LYS A 480 -38.85 1.05 3.60
CA LYS A 480 -38.24 2.38 3.39
C LYS A 480 -38.40 2.87 1.95
N HIS A 481 -38.27 1.99 0.98
CA HIS A 481 -38.28 2.35 -0.44
C HIS A 481 -39.60 2.10 -1.14
N TYR A 482 -40.61 1.61 -0.41
CA TYR A 482 -41.90 1.21 -0.93
C TYR A 482 -42.59 2.28 -1.79
N ASN A 483 -42.61 3.51 -1.31
CA ASN A 483 -43.27 4.63 -2.00
C ASN A 483 -42.58 5.01 -3.32
N ASN A 484 -41.33 4.61 -3.51
CA ASN A 484 -40.56 4.89 -4.74
C ASN A 484 -40.68 3.75 -5.78
N MET A 485 -41.50 2.74 -5.49
CA MET A 485 -41.73 1.56 -6.34
C MET A 485 -43.04 1.71 -7.13
N ASN A 486 -43.06 1.16 -8.32
CA ASN A 486 -44.27 1.12 -9.12
C ASN A 486 -45.25 0.01 -8.61
N GLU A 487 -46.48 0.00 -9.09
CA GLU A 487 -47.53 -0.93 -8.64
C GLU A 487 -47.16 -2.39 -8.88
N ALA A 488 -46.48 -2.72 -9.99
CA ALA A 488 -46.04 -4.08 -10.29
C ALA A 488 -44.94 -4.56 -9.33
N GLU A 489 -43.98 -3.68 -8.97
CA GLU A 489 -42.94 -3.95 -7.99
C GLU A 489 -43.54 -4.19 -6.58
N ARG A 490 -44.49 -3.35 -6.18
CA ARG A 490 -45.20 -3.52 -4.90
C ARG A 490 -46.02 -4.80 -4.87
N ALA A 491 -46.69 -5.16 -5.97
CA ALA A 491 -47.40 -6.45 -6.06
C ALA A 491 -46.44 -7.62 -5.88
N ARG A 492 -45.25 -7.61 -6.50
CA ARG A 492 -44.23 -8.69 -6.33
C ARG A 492 -43.76 -8.82 -4.87
N ILE A 493 -43.63 -7.69 -4.15
CA ILE A 493 -43.29 -7.72 -2.73
C ILE A 493 -44.35 -8.48 -1.94
N TYR A 494 -45.62 -8.13 -2.11
CA TYR A 494 -46.72 -8.82 -1.44
C TYR A 494 -46.80 -10.30 -1.85
N ASP A 495 -46.66 -10.61 -3.13
CA ASP A 495 -46.66 -11.99 -3.61
C ASP A 495 -45.57 -12.83 -2.92
N THR A 496 -44.34 -12.30 -2.86
CA THR A 496 -43.23 -12.98 -2.21
C THR A 496 -43.48 -13.17 -0.72
N PHE A 497 -43.99 -12.17 -0.03
CA PHE A 497 -44.29 -12.27 1.40
C PHE A 497 -45.38 -13.29 1.72
N PHE A 498 -46.46 -13.28 0.95
CA PHE A 498 -47.55 -14.25 1.17
C PHE A 498 -47.15 -15.70 0.87
N GLU A 499 -46.24 -15.90 -0.08
CA GLU A 499 -45.65 -17.23 -0.33
C GLU A 499 -44.77 -17.73 0.82
N MET A 500 -44.13 -16.80 1.56
CA MET A 500 -43.19 -17.15 2.66
C MET A 500 -43.83 -17.24 4.02
N LEU A 501 -44.98 -16.63 4.24
CA LEU A 501 -45.66 -16.59 5.54
C LEU A 501 -45.86 -17.97 6.19
N PRO A 502 -46.15 -19.05 5.45
CA PRO A 502 -46.30 -20.35 6.07
C PRO A 502 -45.03 -20.92 6.70
N GLU A 503 -43.89 -20.41 6.35
CA GLU A 503 -42.58 -20.97 6.68
C GLU A 503 -41.77 -20.11 7.69
N CYS A 504 -42.22 -18.87 8.00
CA CYS A 504 -41.33 -17.92 8.71
C CYS A 504 -42.06 -16.96 9.68
N ASP A 505 -41.93 -17.20 10.97
CA ASP A 505 -42.50 -16.38 12.05
C ASP A 505 -41.96 -14.92 12.09
N ALA A 506 -40.69 -14.74 11.76
CA ALA A 506 -40.05 -13.43 11.87
C ALA A 506 -40.59 -12.40 10.87
N LEU A 507 -41.22 -12.85 9.79
CA LEU A 507 -41.76 -11.97 8.74
C LEU A 507 -43.14 -11.40 9.11
N SER A 508 -43.86 -12.04 9.99
CA SER A 508 -45.25 -11.69 10.27
C SER A 508 -45.47 -10.30 10.83
N VAL A 509 -44.60 -9.86 11.77
CA VAL A 509 -44.67 -8.52 12.39
C VAL A 509 -44.33 -7.43 11.36
N SER A 510 -43.28 -7.64 10.61
CA SER A 510 -42.79 -6.67 9.63
C SER A 510 -43.72 -6.57 8.42
N LEU A 511 -44.37 -7.66 8.04
CA LEU A 511 -45.42 -7.65 7.01
C LEU A 511 -46.62 -6.83 7.47
N CYS A 512 -47.05 -7.03 8.71
CA CYS A 512 -48.18 -6.25 9.26
C CYS A 512 -47.83 -4.74 9.27
N ALA A 513 -46.61 -4.38 9.67
CA ALA A 513 -46.16 -3.00 9.66
C ALA A 513 -46.13 -2.41 8.24
N LEU A 514 -45.70 -3.18 7.23
CA LEU A 514 -45.72 -2.77 5.82
C LEU A 514 -47.16 -2.52 5.33
N VAL A 515 -48.03 -3.44 5.58
CA VAL A 515 -49.46 -3.34 5.20
C VAL A 515 -50.11 -2.15 5.87
N ASP A 516 -50.00 -2.04 7.18
CA ASP A 516 -50.61 -0.98 7.98
C ASP A 516 -50.14 0.43 7.54
N ALA A 517 -48.91 0.55 7.09
CA ALA A 517 -48.38 1.84 6.62
C ALA A 517 -48.85 2.24 5.23
N HIS A 518 -49.14 1.29 4.34
CA HIS A 518 -49.28 1.58 2.91
C HIS A 518 -50.62 1.21 2.30
N ILE A 519 -51.39 0.34 2.96
CA ILE A 519 -52.64 -0.22 2.37
C ILE A 519 -53.65 0.86 1.96
N GLU A 520 -53.75 1.95 2.69
CA GLU A 520 -54.70 3.03 2.39
C GLU A 520 -54.30 3.87 1.16
N THR A 521 -53.04 3.86 0.81
CA THR A 521 -52.48 4.64 -0.32
C THR A 521 -52.41 3.83 -1.62
N GLU A 522 -52.65 2.53 -1.56
CA GLU A 522 -52.59 1.65 -2.73
C GLU A 522 -53.77 1.84 -3.71
N GLY A 523 -53.54 1.51 -4.98
CA GLY A 523 -54.62 1.41 -5.98
C GLY A 523 -55.64 0.34 -5.63
N ASP A 524 -56.89 0.54 -6.03
CA ASP A 524 -58.01 -0.33 -5.61
C ASP A 524 -57.81 -1.81 -5.95
N ALA A 525 -57.20 -2.14 -7.08
CA ALA A 525 -56.95 -3.52 -7.51
C ALA A 525 -55.93 -4.18 -6.61
N LEU A 526 -54.79 -3.52 -6.34
CA LEU A 526 -53.72 -4.02 -5.47
C LEU A 526 -54.23 -4.14 -4.02
N ARG A 527 -54.98 -3.13 -3.53
CA ARG A 527 -55.56 -3.10 -2.19
C ARG A 527 -56.49 -4.27 -1.99
N GLN A 528 -57.40 -4.56 -2.92
CA GLN A 528 -58.29 -5.71 -2.82
C GLN A 528 -57.56 -7.06 -2.81
N SER A 529 -56.55 -7.19 -3.67
CA SER A 529 -55.72 -8.38 -3.74
C SER A 529 -54.97 -8.62 -2.43
N VAL A 530 -54.26 -7.60 -1.93
CA VAL A 530 -53.52 -7.67 -0.66
C VAL A 530 -54.46 -7.96 0.51
N ASN A 531 -55.58 -7.26 0.62
CA ASN A 531 -56.58 -7.46 1.70
C ASN A 531 -57.13 -8.87 1.70
N SER A 532 -57.43 -9.45 0.51
CA SER A 532 -57.94 -10.83 0.42
C SER A 532 -56.89 -11.85 0.86
N ARG A 533 -55.61 -11.63 0.47
CA ARG A 533 -54.53 -12.52 0.86
C ARG A 533 -54.20 -12.46 2.35
N ILE A 534 -54.16 -11.24 2.92
CA ILE A 534 -53.98 -11.08 4.37
C ILE A 534 -55.14 -11.76 5.15
N ALA A 535 -56.38 -11.53 4.75
CA ALA A 535 -57.51 -12.19 5.40
C ALA A 535 -57.38 -13.71 5.34
N ALA A 536 -57.01 -14.26 4.18
CA ALA A 536 -56.83 -15.72 4.04
C ALA A 536 -55.65 -16.25 4.89
N ALA A 537 -54.53 -15.50 4.94
CA ALA A 537 -53.36 -15.87 5.74
C ALA A 537 -53.66 -15.82 7.25
N LEU A 538 -54.34 -14.76 7.73
CA LEU A 538 -54.76 -14.63 9.12
C LEU A 538 -55.80 -15.69 9.52
N GLU A 539 -56.73 -16.04 8.68
CA GLU A 539 -57.70 -17.10 8.91
C GLU A 539 -57.05 -18.49 9.02
N ALA A 540 -56.06 -18.74 8.15
CA ALA A 540 -55.30 -20.00 8.19
C ALA A 540 -54.48 -20.13 9.48
N ASP A 541 -53.77 -19.02 9.88
CA ASP A 541 -52.96 -19.01 11.10
C ASP A 541 -53.79 -19.00 12.39
N TYR A 542 -54.89 -18.26 12.38
CA TYR A 542 -55.84 -18.27 13.50
C TYR A 542 -56.27 -19.66 13.89
N ARG A 543 -56.53 -20.53 12.89
CA ARG A 543 -56.92 -21.95 13.12
C ARG A 543 -55.74 -22.76 13.64
N LYS A 544 -54.55 -22.45 13.25
CA LYS A 544 -53.33 -23.17 13.62
C LYS A 544 -52.59 -22.59 14.84
N LYS A 545 -52.84 -21.30 15.18
CA LYS A 545 -52.21 -20.55 16.27
C LYS A 545 -50.68 -20.48 16.21
N GLU A 546 -50.11 -20.35 14.99
CA GLU A 546 -48.69 -20.59 14.86
C GLU A 546 -47.83 -19.34 14.53
N HIS A 547 -48.12 -18.50 13.48
CA HIS A 547 -47.08 -17.62 12.95
C HIS A 547 -47.45 -16.16 12.82
N LEU A 548 -48.58 -15.83 12.19
CA LEU A 548 -48.97 -14.47 11.86
C LEU A 548 -49.85 -13.87 12.95
N LEU A 549 -50.73 -14.65 13.54
CA LEU A 549 -51.74 -14.20 14.49
C LEU A 549 -51.14 -13.51 15.73
N MET A 550 -50.15 -14.10 16.35
CA MET A 550 -49.58 -13.58 17.59
C MET A 550 -48.74 -12.35 17.37
N PRO A 551 -47.88 -12.26 16.35
CA PRO A 551 -47.17 -11.02 15.97
C PRO A 551 -48.13 -9.89 15.59
N VAL A 552 -49.22 -10.16 14.89
CA VAL A 552 -50.23 -9.16 14.53
C VAL A 552 -50.84 -8.54 15.75
N LEU A 553 -51.18 -9.35 16.75
CA LEU A 553 -51.75 -8.88 18.02
C LEU A 553 -50.76 -8.03 18.80
N ALA A 554 -49.49 -8.37 18.74
CA ALA A 554 -48.40 -7.61 19.36
C ALA A 554 -48.13 -6.23 18.65
N SER A 555 -48.46 -6.10 17.38
CA SER A 555 -48.23 -4.86 16.60
C SER A 555 -49.07 -3.67 17.01
N GLY A 556 -50.15 -3.85 17.73
CA GLY A 556 -50.85 -2.85 18.52
C GLY A 556 -51.86 -1.93 17.85
N LYS A 557 -51.73 -1.60 16.59
CA LYS A 557 -52.68 -0.77 15.80
C LYS A 557 -52.52 -1.08 14.32
N GLY A 558 -53.58 -1.06 13.57
CA GLY A 558 -53.61 -1.13 12.12
C GLY A 558 -54.57 -2.17 11.55
N TYR A 559 -54.60 -2.21 10.24
CA TYR A 559 -55.52 -3.05 9.47
C TYR A 559 -55.44 -4.55 9.84
N CYS A 560 -54.21 -5.06 9.95
CA CYS A 560 -54.01 -6.49 10.28
C CYS A 560 -54.57 -6.86 11.65
N ARG A 561 -54.32 -6.03 12.64
CA ARG A 561 -54.81 -6.22 14.02
C ARG A 561 -56.36 -6.16 14.09
N ASP A 562 -56.94 -5.15 13.45
CA ASP A 562 -58.38 -4.97 13.42
C ASP A 562 -59.07 -6.17 12.73
N ARG A 563 -58.41 -6.73 11.70
CA ARG A 563 -58.87 -7.92 11.03
C ARG A 563 -58.80 -9.16 11.92
N VAL A 564 -57.68 -9.32 12.67
CA VAL A 564 -57.55 -10.43 13.65
C VAL A 564 -58.56 -10.28 14.77
N ILE A 565 -58.77 -9.08 15.30
CA ILE A 565 -59.76 -8.81 16.34
C ILE A 565 -61.15 -9.13 15.81
N GLY A 566 -61.48 -8.73 14.55
CA GLY A 566 -62.74 -9.08 13.92
C GLY A 566 -62.98 -10.59 13.79
N LEU A 567 -61.91 -11.34 13.46
CA LEU A 567 -61.99 -12.82 13.42
C LEU A 567 -62.10 -13.44 14.83
N ALA A 568 -61.41 -12.84 15.80
CA ALA A 568 -61.35 -13.35 17.16
C ALA A 568 -62.60 -13.05 17.96
N LEU A 569 -63.35 -11.99 17.66
CA LEU A 569 -64.62 -11.62 18.34
C LEU A 569 -65.69 -12.72 18.32
N GLY A 570 -65.59 -13.68 17.38
CA GLY A 570 -66.50 -14.84 17.31
C GLY A 570 -66.14 -15.98 18.25
N GLU A 571 -64.81 -16.17 18.57
CA GLU A 571 -64.34 -17.39 19.27
C GLU A 571 -63.36 -17.11 20.43
N TRP A 572 -62.60 -16.02 20.42
CA TRP A 572 -61.58 -15.72 21.43
C TRP A 572 -61.71 -14.35 22.05
N SER A 573 -61.52 -14.24 23.39
CA SER A 573 -61.35 -12.94 24.02
C SER A 573 -59.93 -12.40 23.74
N ALA A 574 -59.78 -11.08 23.61
CA ALA A 574 -58.49 -10.46 23.46
C ALA A 574 -57.50 -10.89 24.56
N ARG A 575 -57.98 -11.00 25.81
CA ARG A 575 -57.23 -11.46 26.99
C ARG A 575 -56.66 -12.87 26.79
N LYS A 576 -57.40 -13.79 26.22
CA LYS A 576 -56.96 -15.16 25.98
C LYS A 576 -55.87 -15.20 24.90
N ILE A 577 -55.99 -14.41 23.86
CA ILE A 577 -55.01 -14.28 22.78
C ILE A 577 -53.67 -13.73 23.30
N TYR A 578 -53.70 -12.71 24.12
CA TYR A 578 -52.49 -12.18 24.76
C TYR A 578 -51.83 -13.16 25.71
N SER A 579 -52.60 -13.90 26.48
CA SER A 579 -52.11 -14.95 27.38
C SER A 579 -51.42 -16.06 26.57
N GLU A 580 -52.00 -16.52 25.50
CA GLU A 580 -51.39 -17.54 24.63
C GLU A 580 -50.13 -17.02 23.92
N TYR A 581 -50.11 -15.76 23.52
CA TYR A 581 -48.92 -15.13 22.96
C TYR A 581 -47.77 -15.11 23.97
N ILE A 582 -47.99 -14.75 25.20
CA ILE A 582 -47.01 -14.80 26.29
C ILE A 582 -46.51 -16.22 26.54
N GLU A 583 -47.40 -17.22 26.51
CA GLU A 583 -46.99 -18.62 26.58
C GLU A 583 -46.12 -19.06 25.42
N HIS A 584 -46.36 -18.55 24.23
CA HIS A 584 -45.51 -18.78 23.06
C HIS A 584 -44.16 -18.08 23.19
N LEU A 585 -44.10 -16.91 23.79
CA LEU A 585 -42.86 -16.19 24.10
C LEU A 585 -41.97 -16.95 25.09
N GLU A 586 -42.53 -17.75 26.01
CA GLU A 586 -41.72 -18.58 26.89
C GLU A 586 -40.85 -19.58 26.16
N ALA A 587 -41.25 -20.02 24.97
CA ALA A 587 -40.51 -20.94 24.12
C ALA A 587 -39.49 -20.26 23.20
N LYS A 588 -39.51 -18.94 23.06
CA LYS A 588 -38.62 -18.15 22.19
C LYS A 588 -37.78 -17.18 23.00
N LYS A 589 -36.58 -16.91 22.52
CA LYS A 589 -35.59 -15.98 23.16
C LYS A 589 -36.10 -14.53 23.15
N ILE A 590 -36.71 -14.10 24.29
CA ILE A 590 -37.33 -12.76 24.44
C ILE A 590 -36.39 -11.61 24.24
N VAL A 591 -35.06 -11.80 24.42
CA VAL A 591 -34.04 -10.73 24.19
C VAL A 591 -34.09 -10.15 22.79
N GLU A 592 -34.47 -10.96 21.80
CA GLU A 592 -34.61 -10.50 20.40
C GLU A 592 -35.94 -9.74 20.17
N LYS A 593 -36.87 -9.72 21.17
CA LYS A 593 -38.22 -9.20 21.04
C LYS A 593 -38.62 -8.20 22.13
N THR A 594 -37.64 -7.45 22.67
CA THR A 594 -37.85 -6.47 23.76
C THR A 594 -38.88 -5.40 23.40
N GLU A 595 -38.89 -4.94 22.14
CA GLU A 595 -39.87 -3.97 21.67
C GLU A 595 -41.28 -4.54 21.62
N GLU A 596 -41.46 -5.81 21.20
CA GLU A 596 -42.75 -6.50 21.16
C GLU A 596 -43.30 -6.69 22.55
N VAL A 597 -42.44 -7.11 23.49
CA VAL A 597 -42.77 -7.27 24.89
C VAL A 597 -43.19 -5.94 25.52
N ALA A 598 -42.42 -4.90 25.32
CA ALA A 598 -42.74 -3.54 25.79
C ALA A 598 -44.06 -3.04 25.22
N TYR A 599 -44.35 -3.38 23.97
CA TYR A 599 -45.59 -3.03 23.28
C TYR A 599 -46.81 -3.76 23.88
N ILE A 600 -46.72 -5.08 24.15
CA ILE A 600 -47.77 -5.86 24.80
C ILE A 600 -48.08 -5.29 26.19
N LEU A 601 -47.05 -4.87 26.93
CA LEU A 601 -47.17 -4.23 28.24
C LEU A 601 -47.90 -2.89 28.23
N SER A 602 -47.94 -2.23 27.07
CA SER A 602 -48.65 -0.93 26.91
C SER A 602 -50.04 -1.03 26.33
N ALA A 603 -50.50 -2.21 26.02
CA ALA A 603 -51.83 -2.42 25.40
C ALA A 603 -52.98 -2.23 26.40
N GLU A 604 -54.11 -1.72 25.87
CA GLU A 604 -55.32 -1.43 26.69
C GLU A 604 -55.88 -2.68 27.41
N HIS A 605 -55.48 -3.86 27.00
CA HIS A 605 -55.99 -5.13 27.57
C HIS A 605 -54.96 -5.83 28.47
N PHE A 606 -53.90 -5.14 28.86
CA PHE A 606 -52.85 -5.66 29.70
C PHE A 606 -53.36 -5.72 31.15
N ASP A 607 -53.16 -6.84 31.81
CA ASP A 607 -53.51 -7.01 33.25
C ASP A 607 -52.29 -7.44 34.11
N ASN A 608 -52.42 -7.26 35.40
CA ASN A 608 -51.36 -7.59 36.38
C ASN A 608 -50.92 -9.06 36.32
N ALA A 609 -51.81 -9.98 36.00
CA ALA A 609 -51.51 -11.41 35.94
C ALA A 609 -50.58 -11.71 34.73
N ILE A 610 -50.79 -11.06 33.61
CA ILE A 610 -49.95 -11.17 32.41
C ILE A 610 -48.55 -10.58 32.69
N CYS A 611 -48.53 -9.44 33.38
CA CYS A 611 -47.27 -8.79 33.76
C CYS A 611 -46.44 -9.64 34.75
N GLU A 612 -47.05 -10.19 35.80
CA GLU A 612 -46.37 -11.09 36.73
C GLU A 612 -45.81 -12.33 36.05
N LYS A 613 -46.54 -12.90 35.10
CA LYS A 613 -46.10 -14.04 34.31
C LYS A 613 -44.86 -13.66 33.46
N LEU A 614 -44.88 -12.51 32.77
CA LEU A 614 -43.78 -12.03 31.95
C LEU A 614 -42.53 -11.78 32.80
N ILE A 615 -42.66 -11.09 33.93
CA ILE A 615 -41.55 -10.83 34.87
C ILE A 615 -40.96 -12.12 35.41
N GLY A 616 -41.78 -13.16 35.61
CA GLY A 616 -41.32 -14.48 36.05
C GLY A 616 -40.44 -15.19 35.03
N ILE A 617 -40.66 -14.97 33.74
CA ILE A 617 -40.00 -15.68 32.64
C ILE A 617 -38.70 -14.94 32.21
N LEU A 618 -38.70 -13.62 32.22
CA LEU A 618 -37.62 -12.78 31.79
C LEU A 618 -36.24 -13.18 32.37
N PRO A 619 -36.09 -13.52 33.68
CA PRO A 619 -34.77 -13.90 34.22
C PRO A 619 -34.15 -15.13 33.53
N SER A 620 -34.95 -16.14 33.19
CA SER A 620 -34.44 -17.34 32.53
C SER A 620 -33.99 -17.11 31.10
N VAL A 621 -34.64 -16.18 30.41
CA VAL A 621 -34.30 -15.82 29.01
C VAL A 621 -33.06 -14.97 28.95
N TYR A 622 -32.91 -14.03 29.86
CA TYR A 622 -31.73 -13.15 29.88
C TYR A 622 -30.46 -13.89 30.37
N SER A 623 -30.59 -14.83 31.31
CA SER A 623 -29.43 -15.62 31.79
C SER A 623 -28.78 -16.48 30.69
N THR A 624 -29.51 -16.91 29.66
CA THR A 624 -28.97 -17.69 28.53
C THR A 624 -28.32 -16.86 27.45
N ASN A 625 -28.40 -15.52 27.50
CA ASN A 625 -27.89 -14.62 26.45
C ASN A 625 -26.91 -13.54 26.95
N VAL A 626 -26.43 -13.63 28.20
CA VAL A 626 -25.54 -12.65 28.85
C VAL A 626 -24.30 -12.36 28.01
N GLU A 627 -23.75 -13.36 27.29
CA GLU A 627 -22.54 -13.17 26.48
C GLU A 627 -22.78 -12.47 25.14
N LYS A 628 -24.02 -12.41 24.67
CA LYS A 628 -24.34 -11.91 23.31
C LYS A 628 -24.76 -10.44 23.26
N VAL A 629 -25.23 -9.88 24.39
CA VAL A 629 -25.69 -8.49 24.44
C VAL A 629 -24.59 -7.60 25.01
N SER A 630 -24.27 -6.51 24.33
CA SER A 630 -23.31 -5.51 24.83
C SER A 630 -23.81 -4.84 26.11
N LEU A 631 -22.92 -4.28 26.93
CA LEU A 631 -23.33 -3.50 28.12
C LEU A 631 -24.32 -2.39 27.76
N TYR A 632 -24.12 -1.69 26.66
CA TYR A 632 -25.05 -0.67 26.16
C TYR A 632 -26.41 -1.26 25.78
N GLY A 633 -26.44 -2.45 25.19
CA GLY A 633 -27.70 -3.14 24.90
C GLY A 633 -28.53 -3.39 26.15
N TRP A 634 -27.91 -3.69 27.28
CA TRP A 634 -28.60 -3.80 28.57
C TRP A 634 -29.14 -2.47 29.06
N LEU A 635 -28.36 -1.37 28.95
CA LEU A 635 -28.81 -0.03 29.33
C LEU A 635 -29.96 0.47 28.44
N ASP A 636 -29.91 0.18 27.15
CA ASP A 636 -30.96 0.55 26.21
C ASP A 636 -32.23 -0.27 26.43
N THR A 637 -32.10 -1.53 26.82
CA THR A 637 -33.22 -2.37 27.26
C THR A 637 -33.93 -1.77 28.48
N ASP A 638 -33.18 -1.31 29.47
CA ASP A 638 -33.77 -0.59 30.61
C ASP A 638 -34.53 0.65 30.16
N GLY A 639 -33.98 1.43 29.26
CA GLY A 639 -34.63 2.64 28.69
C GLY A 639 -35.96 2.32 27.99
N VAL A 640 -36.04 1.22 27.26
CA VAL A 640 -37.29 0.77 26.61
C VAL A 640 -38.34 0.38 27.65
N PHE A 641 -37.93 -0.38 28.69
CA PHE A 641 -38.86 -0.73 29.75
C PHE A 641 -39.32 0.48 30.57
N ALA A 642 -38.40 1.45 30.82
CA ALA A 642 -38.75 2.66 31.56
C ALA A 642 -39.86 3.49 30.88
N GLN A 643 -39.92 3.46 29.55
CA GLN A 643 -40.95 4.17 28.81
C GLN A 643 -42.32 3.49 28.82
N LYS A 644 -42.36 2.19 29.10
CA LYS A 644 -43.56 1.36 28.88
C LYS A 644 -44.14 0.73 30.15
N LEU A 645 -43.34 0.56 31.20
CA LEU A 645 -43.76 -0.04 32.45
C LEU A 645 -44.05 1.04 33.51
N GLY A 646 -45.01 0.78 34.39
CA GLY A 646 -45.15 1.55 35.61
C GLY A 646 -43.96 1.34 36.56
N ASP A 647 -43.73 2.29 37.50
CA ASP A 647 -42.56 2.31 38.40
C ASP A 647 -42.37 0.98 39.20
N GLU A 648 -43.44 0.36 39.59
CA GLU A 648 -43.42 -0.93 40.36
C GLU A 648 -42.87 -2.07 39.53
N TYR A 649 -43.30 -2.22 38.29
CA TYR A 649 -42.87 -3.28 37.40
C TYR A 649 -41.45 -3.02 36.85
N LEU A 650 -41.13 -1.75 36.56
CA LEU A 650 -39.81 -1.37 36.16
C LEU A 650 -38.79 -1.69 37.28
N GLY A 651 -39.10 -1.40 38.55
CA GLY A 651 -38.29 -1.76 39.69
C GLY A 651 -38.01 -3.27 39.77
N ALA A 652 -39.03 -4.09 39.58
CA ALA A 652 -38.87 -5.55 39.59
C ALA A 652 -38.00 -6.06 38.42
N VAL A 653 -38.14 -5.50 37.20
CA VAL A 653 -37.31 -5.82 36.04
C VAL A 653 -35.87 -5.45 36.29
N ARG A 654 -35.62 -4.24 36.81
CA ARG A 654 -34.29 -3.76 37.16
C ARG A 654 -33.60 -4.66 38.17
N GLU A 655 -34.25 -4.96 39.29
CA GLU A 655 -33.66 -5.77 40.35
C GLU A 655 -33.43 -7.23 39.97
N LYS A 656 -34.34 -7.84 39.27
CA LYS A 656 -34.28 -9.27 38.96
C LYS A 656 -33.50 -9.60 37.68
N ILE A 657 -33.35 -8.64 36.76
CA ILE A 657 -32.81 -8.91 35.41
C ILE A 657 -31.67 -7.97 35.09
N ILE A 658 -31.91 -6.65 35.07
CA ILE A 658 -30.95 -5.70 34.51
C ILE A 658 -29.74 -5.55 35.43
N TYR A 659 -29.95 -5.31 36.73
CA TYR A 659 -28.84 -5.10 37.67
C TYR A 659 -27.86 -6.26 37.79
N PRO A 660 -28.31 -7.54 37.88
CA PRO A 660 -27.39 -8.67 37.82
C PRO A 660 -26.58 -8.72 36.54
N ALA A 661 -27.22 -8.53 35.40
CA ALA A 661 -26.54 -8.55 34.10
C ALA A 661 -25.53 -7.42 33.94
N VAL A 662 -25.91 -6.20 34.35
CA VAL A 662 -25.00 -5.05 34.35
C VAL A 662 -23.81 -5.25 35.29
N LYS A 663 -24.08 -5.80 36.49
CA LYS A 663 -23.02 -6.10 37.48
C LYS A 663 -21.94 -7.00 36.93
N ASP A 664 -22.31 -8.08 36.25
CA ASP A 664 -21.37 -9.06 35.69
C ASP A 664 -20.59 -8.53 34.49
N ARG A 665 -21.07 -7.45 33.87
CA ARG A 665 -20.48 -6.85 32.68
C ARG A 665 -19.73 -5.53 32.89
N LEU A 666 -19.70 -5.02 34.14
CA LEU A 666 -19.09 -3.71 34.42
C LEU A 666 -17.62 -3.58 33.97
N PHE A 667 -16.84 -4.65 34.02
CA PHE A 667 -15.47 -4.65 33.53
C PHE A 667 -15.35 -4.60 31.98
N ASP A 668 -16.44 -4.86 31.24
CA ASP A 668 -16.43 -4.78 29.79
C ASP A 668 -16.22 -3.36 29.25
N VAL A 669 -16.50 -2.34 30.09
CA VAL A 669 -16.22 -0.92 29.79
C VAL A 669 -14.74 -0.70 29.45
N PHE A 670 -13.84 -1.48 30.05
CA PHE A 670 -12.42 -1.40 29.80
C PHE A 670 -11.94 -2.23 28.58
N LYS A 671 -12.81 -3.06 28.02
CA LYS A 671 -12.49 -3.88 26.84
C LYS A 671 -12.95 -3.25 25.54
N THR A 672 -13.95 -2.38 25.61
CA THR A 672 -14.61 -1.75 24.45
C THR A 672 -14.32 -0.25 24.41
N GLU A 673 -14.31 0.32 23.20
CA GLU A 673 -14.06 1.76 22.97
C GLU A 673 -15.32 2.60 23.28
N TYR A 674 -15.71 2.65 24.54
CA TYR A 674 -16.91 3.44 24.92
C TYR A 674 -16.66 4.95 25.01
N GLY A 675 -15.43 5.41 25.03
CA GLY A 675 -15.09 6.83 25.20
C GLY A 675 -15.50 7.41 26.58
N LYS A 676 -15.16 8.67 26.79
CA LYS A 676 -15.42 9.37 28.07
C LYS A 676 -16.91 9.46 28.40
N GLU A 677 -17.72 9.81 27.41
CA GLU A 677 -19.18 9.92 27.55
C GLU A 677 -19.84 8.57 27.89
N GLY A 678 -19.38 7.51 27.26
CA GLY A 678 -19.90 6.18 27.53
C GLY A 678 -19.58 5.67 28.93
N MET A 679 -18.38 5.87 29.43
CA MET A 679 -18.03 5.54 30.81
C MET A 679 -18.82 6.36 31.81
N GLN A 680 -19.00 7.66 31.56
CA GLN A 680 -19.80 8.53 32.40
C GLN A 680 -21.26 8.07 32.46
N ARG A 681 -21.85 7.69 31.31
CA ARG A 681 -23.22 7.16 31.25
C ARG A 681 -23.37 5.87 32.07
N VAL A 682 -22.44 4.93 31.95
CA VAL A 682 -22.44 3.69 32.75
C VAL A 682 -22.32 4.00 34.25
N LYS A 683 -21.43 4.93 34.63
CA LYS A 683 -21.25 5.34 36.00
C LYS A 683 -22.50 5.99 36.59
N GLU A 684 -23.17 6.88 35.87
CA GLU A 684 -24.40 7.54 36.29
C GLU A 684 -25.54 6.53 36.48
N TYR A 685 -25.69 5.61 35.52
CA TYR A 685 -26.65 4.53 35.66
C TYR A 685 -26.41 3.68 36.92
N CYS A 686 -25.17 3.30 37.19
CA CYS A 686 -24.83 2.52 38.37
C CYS A 686 -25.18 3.24 39.70
N LYS A 687 -25.14 4.59 39.74
CA LYS A 687 -25.50 5.35 40.93
C LYS A 687 -26.96 5.21 41.34
N GLU A 688 -27.82 4.82 40.42
CA GLU A 688 -29.25 4.60 40.70
C GLU A 688 -29.52 3.31 41.51
N SER A 689 -28.54 2.39 41.57
CA SER A 689 -28.68 1.12 42.30
C SER A 689 -27.58 0.92 43.33
N ARG A 690 -27.97 0.76 44.61
CA ARG A 690 -27.03 0.40 45.66
C ARG A 690 -26.34 -0.95 45.37
N ALA A 691 -27.04 -1.88 44.73
CA ALA A 691 -26.50 -3.21 44.39
C ALA A 691 -25.36 -3.11 43.35
N LEU A 692 -25.33 -2.09 42.49
CA LEU A 692 -24.28 -1.83 41.53
C LEU A 692 -23.13 -1.01 42.12
N VAL A 693 -23.43 -0.02 42.94
CA VAL A 693 -22.41 0.84 43.57
C VAL A 693 -21.46 0.07 44.50
N ASP A 694 -21.95 -0.97 45.17
CA ASP A 694 -21.15 -1.79 46.09
C ASP A 694 -20.24 -2.81 45.37
N THR A 695 -20.22 -2.82 44.03
CA THR A 695 -19.41 -3.77 43.23
C THR A 695 -18.00 -3.30 42.97
N ASP A 696 -17.07 -4.26 42.82
CA ASP A 696 -15.67 -3.96 42.46
C ASP A 696 -15.58 -3.39 41.05
N GLY A 697 -16.45 -3.79 40.10
CA GLY A 697 -16.55 -3.21 38.78
C GLY A 697 -16.86 -1.70 38.80
N TYR A 698 -17.83 -1.27 39.62
CA TYR A 698 -18.14 0.17 39.80
C TYR A 698 -16.99 0.94 40.45
N ARG A 699 -16.37 0.35 41.50
CA ARG A 699 -15.18 0.94 42.13
C ARG A 699 -14.04 1.10 41.12
N ALA A 700 -13.81 0.11 40.27
CA ALA A 700 -12.79 0.19 39.23
C ALA A 700 -13.06 1.33 38.22
N ILE A 701 -14.33 1.55 37.81
CA ILE A 701 -14.72 2.68 36.96
C ILE A 701 -14.43 4.02 37.66
N CYS A 702 -14.73 4.16 38.97
CA CYS A 702 -14.44 5.39 39.74
C CYS A 702 -12.91 5.61 39.88
N THR A 703 -12.17 4.56 40.21
CA THR A 703 -10.69 4.61 40.30
C THR A 703 -10.04 4.97 38.97
N PHE A 704 -10.63 4.54 37.85
CA PHE A 704 -10.15 4.92 36.52
C PHE A 704 -10.30 6.42 36.23
N GLU A 705 -11.39 7.05 36.64
CA GLU A 705 -11.53 8.51 36.50
C GLU A 705 -10.48 9.26 37.33
N GLU A 706 -10.21 8.79 38.56
CA GLU A 706 -9.15 9.38 39.39
C GLU A 706 -7.77 9.17 38.74
N LEU A 707 -7.55 8.02 38.08
CA LEU A 707 -6.34 7.73 37.32
C LEU A 707 -6.16 8.71 36.15
N VAL A 708 -7.22 8.97 35.38
CA VAL A 708 -7.20 9.97 34.30
C VAL A 708 -6.87 11.34 34.87
N GLY A 709 -7.50 11.75 35.94
CA GLY A 709 -7.21 13.02 36.62
C GLY A 709 -5.77 13.11 37.16
N ALA A 710 -5.22 12.01 37.66
CA ALA A 710 -3.82 11.95 38.13
C ALA A 710 -2.83 12.09 36.96
N ILE A 711 -3.16 11.53 35.80
CA ILE A 711 -2.37 11.67 34.59
C ILE A 711 -2.41 13.11 34.08
N GLU A 712 -3.59 13.73 34.00
CA GLU A 712 -3.78 15.13 33.62
C GLU A 712 -3.02 16.08 34.55
N ALA A 713 -3.04 15.78 35.86
CA ALA A 713 -2.31 16.53 36.89
C ALA A 713 -0.80 16.21 36.97
N LYS A 714 -0.29 15.29 36.14
CA LYS A 714 1.13 14.85 36.08
C LYS A 714 1.67 14.27 37.40
N THR A 715 0.83 13.62 38.19
CA THR A 715 1.17 12.99 39.45
C THR A 715 1.45 11.48 39.28
N ALA A 716 2.69 11.13 38.86
CA ALA A 716 3.06 9.79 38.48
C ALA A 716 2.87 8.76 39.61
N ASP A 717 3.29 9.10 40.86
CA ASP A 717 3.18 8.16 42.00
C ASP A 717 1.72 7.83 42.30
N LYS A 718 0.83 8.82 42.27
CA LYS A 718 -0.61 8.60 42.47
C LYS A 718 -1.23 7.81 41.33
N ALA A 719 -0.80 8.06 40.11
CA ALA A 719 -1.28 7.29 38.97
C ALA A 719 -0.88 5.81 39.07
N ILE A 720 0.34 5.52 39.55
CA ILE A 720 0.81 4.13 39.75
C ILE A 720 0.02 3.46 40.87
N GLU A 721 -0.27 4.17 41.99
CA GLU A 721 -1.08 3.65 43.10
C GLU A 721 -2.48 3.25 42.59
N LEU A 722 -3.14 4.12 41.85
CA LEU A 722 -4.48 3.90 41.29
C LEU A 722 -4.52 2.73 40.28
N VAL A 723 -3.45 2.56 39.49
CA VAL A 723 -3.28 1.38 38.65
C VAL A 723 -3.26 0.09 39.47
N CYS A 724 -2.50 0.07 40.58
CA CYS A 724 -2.46 -1.09 41.46
C CYS A 724 -3.80 -1.36 42.15
N ASP A 725 -4.55 -0.32 42.47
CA ASP A 725 -5.89 -0.46 43.04
C ASP A 725 -6.88 -1.05 42.04
N MET A 726 -6.83 -0.64 40.76
CA MET A 726 -7.63 -1.22 39.70
C MET A 726 -7.33 -2.72 39.48
N GLU A 727 -6.06 -3.11 39.54
CA GLU A 727 -5.66 -4.53 39.45
C GLU A 727 -6.21 -5.34 40.64
N ARG A 728 -6.18 -4.81 41.86
CA ARG A 728 -6.78 -5.45 43.05
C ARG A 728 -8.29 -5.60 42.95
N LEU A 729 -8.96 -4.66 42.27
CA LEU A 729 -10.39 -4.74 41.98
C LEU A 729 -10.74 -5.72 40.85
N GLY A 730 -9.75 -6.33 40.16
CA GLY A 730 -9.97 -7.32 39.12
C GLY A 730 -10.13 -6.74 37.71
N ALA A 731 -9.81 -5.46 37.51
CA ALA A 731 -9.81 -4.89 36.17
C ALA A 731 -8.70 -5.54 35.30
N SER A 732 -9.03 -5.92 34.07
CA SER A 732 -8.04 -6.48 33.15
C SER A 732 -6.99 -5.43 32.79
N ALA A 733 -5.75 -5.66 33.21
CA ALA A 733 -4.62 -4.77 32.97
C ALA A 733 -4.47 -4.40 31.48
N LYS A 734 -4.59 -5.39 30.61
CA LYS A 734 -4.52 -5.22 29.15
C LYS A 734 -5.62 -4.29 28.60
N ALA A 735 -6.87 -4.52 29.04
CA ALA A 735 -8.01 -3.71 28.59
C ALA A 735 -7.91 -2.28 29.08
N VAL A 736 -7.53 -2.04 30.33
CA VAL A 736 -7.35 -0.71 30.90
C VAL A 736 -6.20 0.03 30.21
N ALA A 737 -5.07 -0.63 29.96
CA ALA A 737 -3.94 -0.05 29.25
C ALA A 737 -4.31 0.34 27.79
N ALA A 738 -5.07 -0.49 27.07
CA ALA A 738 -5.55 -0.18 25.73
C ALA A 738 -6.48 1.03 25.74
N TYR A 739 -7.38 1.10 26.72
CA TYR A 739 -8.31 2.22 26.87
C TYR A 739 -7.60 3.54 27.24
N LEU A 740 -6.64 3.50 28.15
CA LEU A 740 -5.84 4.68 28.52
C LEU A 740 -5.09 5.25 27.32
N ARG A 741 -4.51 4.42 26.50
CA ARG A 741 -3.81 4.85 25.27
C ARG A 741 -4.73 5.59 24.32
N ALA A 742 -5.92 5.04 24.07
CA ALA A 742 -6.90 5.65 23.17
C ALA A 742 -7.49 6.95 23.73
N PHE A 743 -7.64 7.05 25.06
CA PHE A 743 -8.36 8.13 25.73
C PHE A 743 -7.49 9.34 26.08
N VAL A 744 -6.25 9.11 26.55
CA VAL A 744 -5.38 10.18 27.11
C VAL A 744 -4.43 10.75 26.07
N TYR A 745 -4.11 10.01 25.02
CA TYR A 745 -3.15 10.43 23.99
C TYR A 745 -3.83 11.18 22.86
N ASP A 746 -3.78 12.51 22.90
CA ASP A 746 -4.32 13.40 21.86
C ASP A 746 -3.26 14.05 20.95
N GLY A 747 -1.98 13.69 21.14
CA GLY A 747 -0.86 14.26 20.37
C GLY A 747 -0.31 15.59 20.92
N SER A 748 -1.01 16.24 21.85
CA SER A 748 -0.58 17.49 22.50
C SER A 748 0.15 17.27 23.85
N SER A 749 0.18 16.02 24.32
CA SER A 749 0.74 15.64 25.62
C SER A 749 2.24 15.91 25.73
N SER A 750 2.70 16.38 26.88
CA SER A 750 4.12 16.64 27.17
C SER A 750 4.93 15.33 27.23
N ASP A 751 6.27 15.42 27.15
CA ASP A 751 7.15 14.24 27.23
C ASP A 751 7.04 13.51 28.58
N ALA A 752 6.79 14.25 29.66
CA ALA A 752 6.58 13.65 30.97
C ALA A 752 5.29 12.83 31.02
N GLU A 753 4.20 13.32 30.43
CA GLU A 753 2.93 12.59 30.32
C GLU A 753 3.07 11.35 29.45
N LYS A 754 3.78 11.45 28.29
CA LYS A 754 4.05 10.32 27.41
C LYS A 754 4.86 9.24 28.09
N ASN A 755 5.91 9.60 28.80
CA ASN A 755 6.73 8.66 29.55
C ASN A 755 5.92 7.99 30.66
N MET A 756 5.11 8.74 31.39
CA MET A 756 4.23 8.20 32.42
C MET A 756 3.20 7.22 31.83
N LEU A 757 2.57 7.55 30.70
CA LEU A 757 1.65 6.66 30.01
C LEU A 757 2.34 5.37 29.53
N CYS A 758 3.58 5.50 29.08
CA CYS A 758 4.40 4.35 28.69
C CYS A 758 4.71 3.46 29.91
N GLU A 759 5.08 4.02 31.04
CA GLU A 759 5.35 3.29 32.27
C GLU A 759 4.11 2.60 32.83
N LEU A 760 2.97 3.31 32.84
CA LEU A 760 1.68 2.74 33.24
C LEU A 760 1.25 1.60 32.30
N SER A 761 1.39 1.80 30.99
CA SER A 761 1.08 0.75 30.01
C SER A 761 1.96 -0.48 30.17
N ALA A 762 3.25 -0.30 30.39
CA ALA A 762 4.20 -1.40 30.65
C ALA A 762 3.86 -2.16 31.93
N ARG A 763 3.49 -1.44 32.99
CA ARG A 763 3.13 -2.07 34.27
C ARG A 763 1.83 -2.86 34.18
N PHE A 764 0.82 -2.34 33.50
CA PHE A 764 -0.41 -3.06 33.25
C PHE A 764 -0.22 -4.33 32.41
N ILE A 765 0.65 -4.26 31.40
CA ILE A 765 0.85 -5.33 30.43
C ILE A 765 1.91 -6.33 30.92
N SER A 766 2.73 -5.96 31.89
CA SER A 766 3.77 -6.84 32.46
C SER A 766 3.22 -8.15 33.01
N ASN A 767 1.99 -8.17 33.50
CA ASN A 767 1.33 -9.37 33.99
C ASN A 767 0.88 -10.30 32.87
N ASP A 768 0.41 -9.75 31.74
CA ASP A 768 -0.08 -10.51 30.57
C ASP A 768 0.97 -10.62 29.45
N LEU A 769 2.13 -9.97 29.60
CA LEU A 769 3.25 -9.96 28.67
C LEU A 769 2.87 -9.64 27.21
N ALA A 770 1.91 -8.74 27.01
CA ALA A 770 1.45 -8.31 25.68
C ALA A 770 2.48 -7.34 25.03
N LEU A 771 3.66 -7.86 24.71
CA LEU A 771 4.83 -7.10 24.26
C LEU A 771 4.63 -6.39 22.91
N ASP A 772 3.87 -6.98 22.00
CA ASP A 772 3.59 -6.39 20.69
C ASP A 772 2.73 -5.12 20.81
N GLU A 773 1.81 -5.08 21.76
CA GLU A 773 0.97 -3.91 22.02
C GLU A 773 1.78 -2.79 22.68
N VAL A 774 2.65 -3.13 23.64
CA VAL A 774 3.56 -2.16 24.28
C VAL A 774 4.52 -1.56 23.26
N TYR A 775 5.14 -2.40 22.43
CA TYR A 775 6.00 -1.96 21.35
C TYR A 775 5.30 -1.00 20.38
N SER A 776 4.11 -1.37 19.95
CA SER A 776 3.33 -0.55 19.00
C SER A 776 2.94 0.80 19.60
N ALA A 777 2.53 0.84 20.86
CA ALA A 777 2.19 2.07 21.56
C ALA A 777 3.41 3.00 21.73
N TYR A 778 4.54 2.47 22.18
CA TYR A 778 5.74 3.26 22.35
C TYR A 778 6.28 3.79 21.03
N LYS A 779 6.28 2.95 19.98
CA LYS A 779 6.69 3.36 18.64
C LYS A 779 5.87 4.55 18.15
N GLN A 780 4.53 4.48 18.29
CA GLN A 780 3.65 5.57 17.87
C GLN A 780 3.95 6.88 18.62
N ILE A 781 4.11 6.81 19.94
CA ILE A 781 4.39 7.98 20.78
C ILE A 781 5.71 8.65 20.36
N TYR A 782 6.79 7.88 20.27
CA TYR A 782 8.11 8.44 19.98
C TYR A 782 8.28 8.88 18.52
N THR A 783 7.57 8.23 17.59
CA THR A 783 7.52 8.68 16.18
C THR A 783 6.87 10.06 16.11
N GLN A 784 5.75 10.24 16.76
CA GLN A 784 5.06 11.54 16.81
C GLN A 784 5.88 12.61 17.51
N GLN A 785 6.55 12.26 18.63
CA GLN A 785 7.43 13.20 19.32
C GLN A 785 8.53 13.71 18.39
N TYR A 786 9.19 12.81 17.64
CA TYR A 786 10.21 13.22 16.68
C TYR A 786 9.67 14.19 15.61
N LEU A 787 8.47 13.95 15.11
CA LEU A 787 7.82 14.82 14.11
C LEU A 787 7.53 16.22 14.70
N ILE A 788 7.07 16.29 15.95
CA ILE A 788 6.81 17.55 16.66
C ILE A 788 8.11 18.32 16.86
N ASP A 789 9.17 17.66 17.38
CA ASP A 789 10.45 18.28 17.71
C ASP A 789 11.17 18.86 16.49
N HIS A 790 10.98 18.28 15.31
CA HIS A 790 11.65 18.68 14.07
C HIS A 790 10.78 19.49 13.11
N GLY A 791 9.45 19.58 13.33
CA GLY A 791 8.50 20.37 12.55
C GLY A 791 8.62 20.12 11.03
N SER A 792 8.68 21.19 10.25
CA SER A 792 8.79 21.11 8.78
C SER A 792 10.09 20.49 8.25
N LYS A 793 11.10 20.26 9.11
CA LYS A 793 12.38 19.61 8.77
C LYS A 793 12.37 18.12 9.12
N ALA A 794 11.30 17.61 9.67
CA ALA A 794 11.19 16.22 10.05
C ALA A 794 11.22 15.30 8.80
N ASP A 795 12.09 14.31 8.84
CA ASP A 795 12.09 13.20 7.87
C ASP A 795 11.19 12.08 8.43
N PRO A 796 10.05 11.76 7.80
CA PRO A 796 9.13 10.73 8.29
C PRO A 796 9.78 9.36 8.48
N ARG A 797 10.80 9.02 7.66
CA ARG A 797 11.51 7.74 7.80
C ARG A 797 12.41 7.73 9.03
N LYS A 798 13.07 8.84 9.33
CA LYS A 798 13.85 8.97 10.56
C LYS A 798 12.96 8.99 11.79
N ALA A 799 11.79 9.66 11.71
CA ALA A 799 10.80 9.65 12.78
C ALA A 799 10.38 8.23 13.16
N ASP A 800 10.03 7.43 12.16
CA ASP A 800 9.57 6.05 12.37
C ASP A 800 10.72 5.16 12.92
N THR A 801 11.94 5.34 12.43
CA THR A 801 13.13 4.62 12.92
C THR A 801 13.48 4.99 14.36
N GLU A 802 13.44 6.28 14.70
CA GLU A 802 13.71 6.79 16.04
C GLU A 802 12.62 6.31 17.03
N GLY A 803 11.34 6.39 16.62
CA GLY A 803 10.21 5.89 17.40
C GLY A 803 10.33 4.40 17.70
N ALA A 804 10.63 3.59 16.70
CA ALA A 804 10.84 2.16 16.86
C ALA A 804 12.04 1.83 17.75
N GLY A 805 13.16 2.52 17.56
CA GLY A 805 14.37 2.32 18.37
C GLY A 805 14.16 2.67 19.86
N ARG A 806 13.54 3.80 20.15
CA ARG A 806 13.23 4.20 21.54
C ARG A 806 12.22 3.25 22.19
N SER A 807 11.21 2.79 21.44
CA SER A 807 10.23 1.81 21.91
C SER A 807 10.89 0.51 22.34
N ILE A 808 11.74 -0.06 21.48
CA ILE A 808 12.48 -1.30 21.80
C ILE A 808 13.40 -1.10 23.01
N GLY A 809 14.09 0.02 23.08
CA GLY A 809 14.99 0.32 24.20
C GLY A 809 14.26 0.44 25.54
N LEU A 810 13.10 1.09 25.57
CA LEU A 810 12.29 1.24 26.78
C LEU A 810 11.64 -0.08 27.18
N LEU A 811 11.07 -0.81 26.23
CA LEU A 811 10.52 -2.15 26.46
C LEU A 811 11.58 -3.07 27.08
N TRP A 812 12.78 -3.10 26.52
CA TRP A 812 13.90 -3.88 27.03
C TRP A 812 14.26 -3.53 28.44
N LYS A 813 14.38 -2.25 28.78
CA LYS A 813 14.66 -1.77 30.14
C LYS A 813 13.64 -2.28 31.14
N HIS A 814 12.36 -2.24 30.82
CA HIS A 814 11.29 -2.75 31.67
C HIS A 814 11.34 -4.27 31.81
N LEU A 815 11.57 -5.02 30.74
CA LEU A 815 11.67 -6.48 30.77
C LEU A 815 12.84 -6.95 31.61
N VAL A 816 14.01 -6.28 31.54
CA VAL A 816 15.19 -6.56 32.37
C VAL A 816 14.88 -6.30 33.83
N ALA A 817 14.19 -5.19 34.15
CA ALA A 817 13.83 -4.85 35.53
C ALA A 817 12.83 -5.88 36.09
N ILE A 818 11.86 -6.36 35.33
CA ILE A 818 10.89 -7.40 35.74
C ILE A 818 11.63 -8.73 35.96
N ALA A 819 12.49 -9.14 35.04
CA ALA A 819 13.28 -10.38 35.17
C ALA A 819 14.19 -10.41 36.41
N ALA A 820 14.63 -9.26 36.90
CA ALA A 820 15.44 -9.14 38.08
C ALA A 820 14.68 -9.25 39.41
N GLN A 821 13.32 -9.18 39.39
CA GLN A 821 12.51 -9.12 40.63
C GLN A 821 12.26 -10.49 41.27
N SER A 822 12.03 -11.53 40.48
CA SER A 822 11.77 -12.88 40.99
C SER A 822 11.99 -13.97 39.91
N LYS A 823 12.19 -15.21 40.37
CA LYS A 823 12.28 -16.37 39.48
C LYS A 823 10.98 -16.60 38.71
N GLU A 824 9.83 -16.41 39.36
CA GLU A 824 8.51 -16.58 38.72
C GLU A 824 8.26 -15.54 37.63
N ALA A 825 8.71 -14.30 37.81
CA ALA A 825 8.68 -13.29 36.79
C ALA A 825 9.60 -13.65 35.61
N SER A 826 10.80 -14.22 35.88
CA SER A 826 11.70 -14.70 34.84
C SER A 826 11.09 -15.85 34.01
N ASP A 827 10.38 -16.77 34.66
CA ASP A 827 9.71 -17.88 33.96
C ASP A 827 8.55 -17.39 33.08
N ARG A 828 7.79 -16.39 33.52
CA ARG A 828 6.75 -15.74 32.68
C ARG A 828 7.35 -15.02 31.47
N LEU A 829 8.47 -14.32 31.68
CA LEU A 829 9.19 -13.66 30.58
C LEU A 829 9.76 -14.69 29.58
N SER A 830 10.19 -15.86 30.05
CA SER A 830 10.58 -16.96 29.16
C SER A 830 9.43 -17.44 28.27
N ALA A 831 8.22 -17.52 28.80
CA ALA A 831 7.05 -17.87 27.98
C ALA A 831 6.70 -16.81 26.93
N ALA A 832 7.09 -15.55 27.14
CA ALA A 832 6.86 -14.44 26.20
C ALA A 832 7.95 -14.25 25.15
N THR A 833 8.96 -15.15 25.09
CA THR A 833 10.07 -15.05 24.12
C THR A 833 9.63 -14.96 22.68
N THR A 834 8.53 -15.63 22.31
CA THR A 834 7.98 -15.60 20.94
C THR A 834 7.47 -14.20 20.55
N SER A 835 6.77 -13.51 21.44
CA SER A 835 6.27 -12.14 21.18
C SER A 835 7.41 -11.14 21.10
N LEU A 836 8.43 -11.26 21.95
CA LEU A 836 9.64 -10.44 21.90
C LEU A 836 10.42 -10.68 20.59
N GLU A 837 10.58 -11.93 20.18
CA GLU A 837 11.21 -12.31 18.92
C GLU A 837 10.46 -11.70 17.73
N SER A 838 9.13 -11.71 17.75
CA SER A 838 8.30 -11.09 16.73
C SER A 838 8.51 -9.57 16.67
N ALA A 839 8.49 -8.87 17.80
CA ALA A 839 8.71 -7.43 17.86
C ALA A 839 10.11 -7.02 17.36
N ILE A 840 11.16 -7.75 17.77
CA ILE A 840 12.54 -7.53 17.32
C ILE A 840 12.70 -7.86 15.83
N SER A 841 12.11 -8.94 15.34
CA SER A 841 12.16 -9.33 13.93
C SER A 841 11.50 -8.27 13.05
N ARG A 842 10.38 -7.70 13.49
CA ARG A 842 9.72 -6.58 12.80
C ARG A 842 10.61 -5.36 12.76
N PHE A 843 11.21 -4.98 13.88
CA PHE A 843 12.13 -3.83 13.96
C PHE A 843 13.34 -3.99 13.04
N ILE A 844 13.97 -5.19 13.02
CA ILE A 844 15.09 -5.49 12.11
C ILE A 844 14.62 -5.50 10.65
N GLY A 845 13.47 -6.09 10.35
CA GLY A 845 12.88 -6.15 9.00
C GLY A 845 12.59 -4.76 8.44
N ASP A 846 12.04 -3.87 9.28
CA ASP A 846 11.67 -2.51 8.87
C ASP A 846 12.89 -1.59 8.69
N TYR A 847 13.94 -1.76 9.49
CA TYR A 847 15.07 -0.80 9.58
C TYR A 847 16.46 -1.39 9.29
N GLY A 848 16.54 -2.70 9.01
CA GLY A 848 17.77 -3.38 8.54
C GLY A 848 18.98 -3.22 9.45
N LYS A 849 20.16 -3.00 8.87
CA LYS A 849 21.43 -2.87 9.61
C LYS A 849 21.44 -1.76 10.68
N GLY A 850 20.60 -0.77 10.55
CA GLY A 850 20.43 0.30 11.55
C GLY A 850 19.83 -0.22 12.84
N ALA A 851 18.79 -1.07 12.73
CA ALA A 851 18.15 -1.73 13.87
C ALA A 851 19.08 -2.74 14.56
N GLU A 852 19.82 -3.56 13.79
CA GLU A 852 20.80 -4.50 14.36
C GLU A 852 21.85 -3.76 15.20
N ARG A 853 22.42 -2.68 14.65
CA ARG A 853 23.40 -1.86 15.36
C ARG A 853 22.82 -1.19 16.61
N PHE A 854 21.57 -0.72 16.54
CA PHE A 854 20.88 -0.13 17.69
C PHE A 854 20.70 -1.17 18.82
N ILE A 855 20.30 -2.39 18.48
CA ILE A 855 20.12 -3.49 19.44
C ILE A 855 21.45 -3.84 20.11
N GLU A 856 22.53 -3.95 19.33
CA GLU A 856 23.86 -4.25 19.86
C GLU A 856 24.37 -3.18 20.82
N GLN A 857 24.13 -1.92 20.55
CA GLN A 857 24.63 -0.81 21.36
C GLN A 857 23.79 -0.51 22.60
N ASN A 858 22.49 -0.68 22.56
CA ASN A 858 21.56 -0.20 23.58
C ASN A 858 20.92 -1.33 24.43
N MET A 859 21.02 -2.57 24.00
CA MET A 859 20.39 -3.71 24.68
C MET A 859 21.44 -4.62 25.31
N GLN A 860 22.24 -4.05 26.21
CA GLN A 860 23.23 -4.78 27.00
C GLN A 860 22.56 -5.46 28.21
N ASN A 861 23.28 -6.38 28.90
CA ASN A 861 22.81 -7.14 30.08
C ASN A 861 21.59 -8.01 29.78
N ARG A 862 21.66 -8.81 28.72
CA ARG A 862 20.58 -9.71 28.29
C ARG A 862 20.35 -10.83 29.30
N PRO A 863 19.16 -10.96 29.89
CA PRO A 863 18.80 -12.14 30.65
C PRO A 863 18.94 -13.40 29.80
N GLU A 864 19.35 -14.51 30.41
CA GLU A 864 19.62 -15.78 29.70
C GLU A 864 18.36 -16.28 28.95
N CYS A 865 17.15 -16.06 29.49
CA CYS A 865 15.88 -16.41 28.87
C CYS A 865 15.62 -15.71 27.52
N PHE A 866 16.27 -14.59 27.27
CA PHE A 866 16.10 -13.85 25.99
C PHE A 866 17.27 -14.01 25.01
N ALA A 867 18.34 -14.75 25.37
CA ALA A 867 19.52 -14.87 24.51
C ALA A 867 19.20 -15.46 23.12
N SER A 868 18.30 -16.45 23.06
CA SER A 868 17.86 -17.10 21.83
C SER A 868 16.97 -16.21 20.95
N CYS A 869 16.19 -15.30 21.56
CA CYS A 869 15.29 -14.41 20.83
C CYS A 869 16.01 -13.53 19.82
N PHE A 870 17.18 -12.98 20.21
CA PHE A 870 17.94 -12.08 19.34
C PHE A 870 18.57 -12.82 18.16
N ALA A 871 19.08 -14.02 18.38
CA ALA A 871 19.64 -14.84 17.32
C ALA A 871 18.56 -15.27 16.31
N ASN A 872 17.42 -15.72 16.81
CA ASN A 872 16.29 -16.15 15.98
C ASN A 872 15.65 -14.98 15.21
N ALA A 873 15.49 -13.82 15.85
CA ALA A 873 14.93 -12.63 15.21
C ALA A 873 15.82 -12.14 14.05
N SER A 874 17.14 -12.11 14.27
CA SER A 874 18.10 -11.73 13.23
C SER A 874 18.15 -12.76 12.09
N ALA A 875 18.07 -14.06 12.39
CA ALA A 875 18.00 -15.11 11.38
C ALA A 875 16.72 -15.05 10.55
N LYS A 876 15.56 -14.81 11.17
CA LYS A 876 14.26 -14.62 10.47
C LYS A 876 14.28 -13.41 9.56
N ALA A 877 14.79 -12.26 10.04
CA ALA A 877 14.89 -11.04 9.25
C ALA A 877 15.81 -11.22 8.03
N LYS A 878 16.94 -11.93 8.19
CA LYS A 878 17.86 -12.26 7.09
C LYS A 878 17.24 -13.24 6.08
N ALA A 879 16.48 -14.25 6.52
CA ALA A 879 15.77 -15.17 5.65
C ALA A 879 14.70 -14.48 4.81
N GLN A 880 14.00 -13.52 5.37
CA GLN A 880 12.98 -12.73 4.67
C GLN A 880 13.59 -11.77 3.64
N SER A 881 14.79 -11.22 3.90
CA SER A 881 15.48 -10.31 2.98
C SER A 881 16.22 -11.01 1.85
N GLY A 882 16.65 -12.26 2.02
CA GLY A 882 17.47 -13.02 1.05
C GLY A 882 16.70 -13.88 0.04
N GLY A 883 15.43 -14.21 0.32
CA GLY A 883 14.70 -15.21 -0.48
C GLY A 883 14.10 -14.70 -1.79
N PHE A 884 13.97 -13.39 -1.97
CA PHE A 884 13.22 -12.81 -3.09
C PHE A 884 14.02 -12.76 -4.39
N PHE A 885 15.27 -12.29 -4.34
CA PHE A 885 16.10 -12.16 -5.54
C PHE A 885 16.57 -13.49 -6.14
N ALA A 886 16.69 -14.52 -5.31
CA ALA A 886 17.07 -15.86 -5.79
C ALA A 886 15.96 -16.55 -6.61
N LYS A 887 14.68 -16.17 -6.41
CA LYS A 887 13.53 -16.75 -7.14
C LYS A 887 13.17 -15.99 -8.42
N LEU A 888 13.45 -14.70 -8.51
CA LEU A 888 13.10 -13.89 -9.69
C LEU A 888 14.04 -14.15 -10.90
N PHE A 889 15.28 -14.58 -10.65
CA PHE A 889 16.30 -14.73 -11.66
C PHE A 889 17.16 -16.02 -11.53
N GLY A 890 16.75 -16.96 -10.71
CA GLY A 890 17.47 -18.17 -10.42
C GLY A 890 16.80 -19.43 -10.94
N LYS A 891 17.28 -19.89 -12.07
CA LYS A 891 17.18 -21.20 -12.73
C LYS A 891 16.11 -21.33 -13.80
N LYS A 892 16.60 -21.35 -15.00
CA LYS A 892 16.31 -22.46 -15.91
C LYS A 892 17.01 -23.73 -15.45
#